data_8b494c5a9b8abfd8a5e8eb1ad3cc67b2
#
_entry.id   8b494c5a9b8abfd8a5e8eb1ad3cc67b2
#
_cell.length_a   1.000
_cell.length_b   1.000
_cell.length_c   1.000
_cell.angle_alpha   90.00
_cell.angle_beta   90.00
_cell.angle_gamma   90.00
#
_symmetry.space_group_name_H-M   'P 1'
#
loop_
_entity.id
_entity.type
_entity.pdbx_description
1 polymer ?
#
loop_
_entity_poly.entity_id
_entity_poly.type
_entity_poly.pdbx_seq_one_letter_code
_entity_poly.pdbx_strand_id
1 'polypeptide(L)'
;MKKRANPFLSLQHSQHPQRAKFSTKSDDVSKAVLEDDEAKKHHHIEKRIASNFPQIKRENIFAVLHLLRDECTIPFIARYRKREIGFGSTSGQVMSEVEIKQIKDLFEEEEKKEKFKEKILRAIEEMLSKTKSSFESSDLERREREKIERAREKIRKDDDTATTMTLRDMEELWRTIKPDAKASNTRAKKARERGLEPLAEMIARRDFRAVSRMREEKKRLNEKDEEEIWKGARDILSEWVGNESLVRECAKAQMGKFGRVTCAKVLPVGVAGKKDTNTNTNTSNNKSTPKERREQKALESAERYDNFSALVTHVKPHQILAMNRAETNGTLRVKVELDYARQVIPAAERFMRSFKTAGGDEQKYNKVCEEQIKMACEDGVKRFVKPWAEREMRTQLKEEALKRASLDFAANVKALLLQPPLRPQGTVLALDPGYRAGCKCAVVDKMGNVLETFVCYLHKEMEMKKKIKNVCEQYKVSVIAIGDGTASRETETLVANSNLNIIVVVDDDDKKNDSKNSCLRGWVVTSEAGASIYSASEIATKELPNLDVSLRGAVSIARRVQDPLAELVKLDPKHVGVGMYQHDAKSGALDKELDYVVESAVASVGVDLNTASISLLSRVPGMTKNVAKNIVEEREKRGRAYSSKTDAKTIKGCGAKTFEQIAGFLRVAESDDILDRTAVHTESYDVARKLLKKCADDASLLETLATGGGNISAEVGKEIGVDENTLKDMAKMLVNPEEGNDERLLKVVPALNNNNTAATTTTKTKIQHQNAQIGLNIRSGALTLSTLKKGQTLSGVVKNVCQFGIFVDVGVETSGLIHRSTFCKNENNDKYDDAKKEPHDIARAGEKVSVRVGDVDVHRKRLQLFFLPAPQ
;
A
#
# COMPACT_ATOMS: atom_id res chain seq x y z
N MET A 1 -49.79 10.04 -22.60
CA MET A 1 -48.65 9.29 -22.08
C MET A 1 -47.44 9.62 -22.98
N LYS A 2 -46.65 10.60 -22.56
CA LYS A 2 -45.46 11.09 -23.31
C LYS A 2 -44.23 10.49 -22.63
N LYS A 3 -43.52 9.63 -23.35
CA LYS A 3 -42.19 9.16 -22.96
C LYS A 3 -41.22 10.33 -23.07
N ARG A 4 -40.63 10.73 -21.94
CA ARG A 4 -39.50 11.70 -21.91
C ARG A 4 -38.24 10.98 -22.40
N ALA A 5 -37.71 11.43 -23.52
CA ALA A 5 -36.42 11.01 -24.06
C ALA A 5 -35.28 11.59 -23.19
N ASN A 6 -34.27 10.77 -22.99
CA ASN A 6 -33.05 11.10 -22.27
C ASN A 6 -32.19 12.04 -23.13
N PRO A 7 -31.75 13.23 -22.65
CA PRO A 7 -31.02 14.21 -23.48
C PRO A 7 -29.53 13.92 -23.72
N PHE A 8 -29.02 12.77 -23.33
CA PHE A 8 -27.59 12.46 -23.38
C PHE A 8 -27.10 11.73 -24.64
N LEU A 9 -27.92 11.62 -25.70
CA LEU A 9 -27.55 10.88 -26.93
C LEU A 9 -27.36 11.77 -28.18
N SER A 10 -26.97 13.05 -28.02
CA SER A 10 -26.70 13.90 -29.18
C SER A 10 -25.46 14.77 -28.99
N LEU A 11 -24.27 14.17 -29.00
CA LEU A 11 -23.06 14.87 -29.40
C LEU A 11 -22.51 14.17 -30.65
N GLN A 12 -22.82 14.82 -31.76
CA GLN A 12 -22.45 14.43 -33.10
C GLN A 12 -20.95 14.53 -33.33
N HIS A 13 -20.43 13.50 -34.03
CA HIS A 13 -19.12 13.44 -34.65
C HIS A 13 -18.85 14.66 -35.53
N SER A 14 -17.76 15.36 -35.28
CA SER A 14 -17.10 16.25 -36.24
C SER A 14 -16.24 15.40 -37.19
N GLN A 15 -16.58 15.53 -38.45
CA GLN A 15 -15.96 14.82 -39.58
C GLN A 15 -14.51 15.27 -39.84
N HIS A 16 -13.60 14.31 -40.00
CA HIS A 16 -12.33 14.47 -40.70
C HIS A 16 -12.36 13.70 -42.06
N PRO A 17 -11.69 14.19 -43.10
CA PRO A 17 -11.94 13.76 -44.47
C PRO A 17 -11.30 12.40 -44.81
N GLN A 18 -12.04 11.69 -45.63
CA GLN A 18 -11.82 10.36 -46.15
C GLN A 18 -10.50 10.14 -46.88
N ARG A 19 -9.82 9.06 -46.55
CA ARG A 19 -9.08 8.24 -47.49
C ARG A 19 -9.82 6.92 -47.65
N ALA A 20 -10.52 6.77 -48.76
CA ALA A 20 -11.22 5.56 -49.14
C ALA A 20 -10.22 4.41 -49.32
N LYS A 21 -10.33 3.36 -48.51
CA LYS A 21 -9.87 2.01 -48.83
C LYS A 21 -11.11 1.12 -48.89
N PHE A 22 -11.33 0.49 -50.02
CA PHE A 22 -12.35 -0.55 -50.20
C PHE A 22 -12.14 -1.66 -49.17
N SER A 23 -13.02 -1.76 -48.19
CA SER A 23 -13.14 -2.91 -47.29
C SER A 23 -14.31 -3.77 -47.79
N THR A 24 -14.11 -5.08 -47.80
CA THR A 24 -15.13 -6.02 -48.26
C THR A 24 -16.19 -6.15 -47.16
N LYS A 25 -17.47 -6.31 -47.57
CA LYS A 25 -18.63 -6.46 -46.65
C LYS A 25 -18.48 -7.55 -45.56
N SER A 26 -17.53 -8.49 -45.71
CA SER A 26 -17.22 -9.53 -44.70
C SER A 26 -16.44 -8.99 -43.51
N ASP A 27 -15.59 -7.96 -43.69
CA ASP A 27 -14.76 -7.39 -42.65
C ASP A 27 -15.58 -6.50 -41.69
N ASP A 28 -16.61 -5.81 -42.23
CA ASP A 28 -17.49 -4.95 -41.42
C ASP A 28 -18.43 -5.78 -40.52
N VAL A 29 -18.93 -6.94 -40.98
CA VAL A 29 -19.75 -7.84 -40.17
C VAL A 29 -18.91 -8.51 -39.09
N SER A 30 -17.68 -8.92 -39.41
CA SER A 30 -16.76 -9.52 -38.45
C SER A 30 -16.36 -8.51 -37.36
N LYS A 31 -16.19 -7.23 -37.73
CA LYS A 31 -15.85 -6.14 -36.79
C LYS A 31 -17.02 -5.79 -35.86
N ALA A 32 -18.25 -5.74 -36.42
CA ALA A 32 -19.47 -5.50 -35.62
C ALA A 32 -19.76 -6.64 -34.61
N VAL A 33 -19.50 -7.90 -34.99
CA VAL A 33 -19.65 -9.05 -34.06
C VAL A 33 -18.57 -9.02 -32.96
N LEU A 34 -17.35 -8.64 -33.29
CA LEU A 34 -16.27 -8.48 -32.28
C LEU A 34 -16.57 -7.33 -31.32
N GLU A 35 -17.10 -6.21 -31.80
CA GLU A 35 -17.49 -5.06 -30.94
C GLU A 35 -18.66 -5.43 -30.02
N ASP A 36 -19.63 -6.24 -30.44
CA ASP A 36 -20.75 -6.72 -29.61
C ASP A 36 -20.28 -7.72 -28.55
N ASP A 37 -19.33 -8.59 -28.87
CA ASP A 37 -18.76 -9.53 -27.91
C ASP A 37 -17.86 -8.83 -26.87
N GLU A 38 -17.10 -7.82 -27.26
CA GLU A 38 -16.33 -6.98 -26.29
C GLU A 38 -17.27 -6.17 -25.39
N ALA A 39 -18.34 -5.61 -25.91
CA ALA A 39 -19.34 -4.88 -25.13
C ALA A 39 -20.03 -5.79 -24.09
N LYS A 40 -20.35 -7.03 -24.44
CA LYS A 40 -20.90 -8.03 -23.51
C LYS A 40 -19.91 -8.39 -22.40
N LYS A 41 -18.63 -8.59 -22.73
CA LYS A 41 -17.59 -8.87 -21.76
C LYS A 41 -17.42 -7.72 -20.77
N HIS A 42 -17.38 -6.49 -21.26
CA HIS A 42 -17.29 -5.30 -20.42
C HIS A 42 -18.48 -5.17 -19.47
N HIS A 43 -19.69 -5.42 -19.94
CA HIS A 43 -20.88 -5.41 -19.10
C HIS A 43 -20.84 -6.46 -17.98
N HIS A 44 -20.27 -7.65 -18.26
CA HIS A 44 -20.07 -8.69 -17.26
C HIS A 44 -19.09 -8.27 -16.16
N ILE A 45 -17.94 -7.71 -16.52
CA ILE A 45 -16.94 -7.19 -15.60
C ILE A 45 -17.56 -6.10 -14.71
N GLU A 46 -18.27 -5.15 -15.31
CA GLU A 46 -18.96 -4.06 -14.60
C GLU A 46 -19.96 -4.58 -13.55
N LYS A 47 -20.76 -5.59 -13.91
CA LYS A 47 -21.75 -6.19 -13.02
C LYS A 47 -21.08 -6.89 -11.83
N ARG A 48 -19.95 -7.57 -12.05
CA ARG A 48 -19.15 -8.22 -10.99
C ARG A 48 -18.53 -7.19 -10.06
N ILE A 49 -17.93 -6.13 -10.61
CA ILE A 49 -17.36 -5.07 -9.78
C ILE A 49 -18.45 -4.42 -8.93
N ALA A 50 -19.61 -4.15 -9.52
CA ALA A 50 -20.73 -3.55 -8.80
C ALA A 50 -21.25 -4.43 -7.63
N SER A 51 -21.15 -5.74 -7.73
CA SER A 51 -21.54 -6.65 -6.63
C SER A 51 -20.62 -6.56 -5.41
N ASN A 52 -19.36 -6.13 -5.57
CA ASN A 52 -18.41 -5.96 -4.48
C ASN A 52 -18.63 -4.65 -3.69
N PHE A 53 -19.43 -3.71 -4.23
CA PHE A 53 -19.71 -2.42 -3.60
C PHE A 53 -21.22 -2.20 -3.45
N PRO A 54 -21.93 -2.97 -2.61
CA PRO A 54 -23.39 -2.87 -2.47
C PRO A 54 -23.85 -1.51 -1.94
N GLN A 55 -22.95 -0.74 -1.28
CA GLN A 55 -23.20 0.60 -0.78
C GLN A 55 -23.16 1.68 -1.88
N ILE A 56 -22.59 1.38 -3.06
CA ILE A 56 -22.46 2.34 -4.16
C ILE A 56 -23.46 2.01 -5.27
N LYS A 57 -24.11 3.03 -5.83
CA LYS A 57 -25.02 2.82 -6.96
C LYS A 57 -24.28 2.28 -8.18
N ARG A 58 -24.85 1.31 -8.87
CA ARG A 58 -24.23 0.67 -10.04
C ARG A 58 -23.89 1.66 -11.15
N GLU A 59 -24.76 2.63 -11.38
CA GLU A 59 -24.59 3.69 -12.39
C GLU A 59 -23.31 4.50 -12.12
N ASN A 60 -23.01 4.79 -10.85
CA ASN A 60 -21.83 5.54 -10.45
C ASN A 60 -20.54 4.71 -10.67
N ILE A 61 -20.58 3.40 -10.39
CA ILE A 61 -19.45 2.51 -10.65
C ILE A 61 -19.20 2.43 -12.17
N PHE A 62 -20.23 2.34 -13.00
CA PHE A 62 -20.10 2.31 -14.46
C PHE A 62 -19.51 3.61 -14.99
N ALA A 63 -19.91 4.76 -14.45
CA ALA A 63 -19.32 6.05 -14.80
C ALA A 63 -17.81 6.11 -14.45
N VAL A 64 -17.40 5.61 -13.28
CA VAL A 64 -15.99 5.50 -12.91
C VAL A 64 -15.22 4.61 -13.87
N LEU A 65 -15.79 3.45 -14.23
CA LEU A 65 -15.13 2.51 -15.16
C LEU A 65 -14.99 3.10 -16.55
N HIS A 66 -15.97 3.88 -17.01
CA HIS A 66 -15.89 4.61 -18.28
C HIS A 66 -14.74 5.63 -18.27
N LEU A 67 -14.66 6.48 -17.23
CA LEU A 67 -13.59 7.45 -17.10
C LEU A 67 -12.20 6.80 -16.98
N LEU A 68 -12.10 5.63 -16.33
CA LEU A 68 -10.85 4.87 -16.25
C LEU A 68 -10.42 4.31 -17.61
N ARG A 69 -11.36 3.87 -18.45
CA ARG A 69 -11.09 3.45 -19.84
C ARG A 69 -10.64 4.62 -20.72
N ASP A 70 -11.16 5.81 -20.44
CA ASP A 70 -10.72 7.06 -21.08
C ASP A 70 -9.35 7.54 -20.56
N GLU A 71 -8.63 6.68 -19.80
CA GLU A 71 -7.32 6.95 -19.23
C GLU A 71 -7.28 8.13 -18.24
N CYS A 72 -8.43 8.48 -17.64
CA CYS A 72 -8.48 9.48 -16.58
C CYS A 72 -7.78 8.97 -15.32
N THR A 73 -7.01 9.84 -14.67
CA THR A 73 -6.31 9.49 -13.42
C THR A 73 -7.25 9.49 -12.22
N ILE A 74 -6.96 8.65 -11.20
CA ILE A 74 -7.80 8.54 -10.00
C ILE A 74 -7.99 9.89 -9.29
N PRO A 75 -6.92 10.70 -9.04
CA PRO A 75 -7.08 12.01 -8.41
C PRO A 75 -7.93 12.99 -9.24
N PHE A 76 -7.85 12.92 -10.57
CA PHE A 76 -8.67 13.75 -11.47
C PHE A 76 -10.16 13.38 -11.36
N ILE A 77 -10.50 12.09 -11.43
CA ILE A 77 -11.87 11.60 -11.28
C ILE A 77 -12.45 12.03 -9.92
N ALA A 78 -11.69 11.77 -8.84
CA ALA A 78 -12.14 12.05 -7.48
C ALA A 78 -12.39 13.53 -7.19
N ARG A 79 -11.67 14.45 -7.85
CA ARG A 79 -11.74 15.89 -7.57
C ARG A 79 -12.58 16.66 -8.58
N TYR A 80 -12.49 16.32 -9.86
CA TYR A 80 -13.04 17.14 -10.94
C TYR A 80 -14.18 16.50 -11.74
N ARG A 81 -14.47 15.20 -11.52
CA ARG A 81 -15.57 14.47 -12.18
C ARG A 81 -16.65 13.96 -11.21
N LYS A 82 -16.78 14.63 -10.06
CA LYS A 82 -17.75 14.26 -9.00
C LYS A 82 -19.19 14.19 -9.49
N ARG A 83 -19.58 15.08 -10.40
CA ARG A 83 -20.93 15.10 -10.99
C ARG A 83 -21.20 13.89 -11.88
N GLU A 84 -20.20 13.47 -12.65
CA GLU A 84 -20.30 12.35 -13.58
C GLU A 84 -20.38 11.01 -12.85
N ILE A 85 -19.58 10.85 -11.77
CA ILE A 85 -19.57 9.63 -10.96
C ILE A 85 -20.71 9.59 -9.93
N GLY A 86 -21.46 10.70 -9.76
CA GLY A 86 -22.55 10.80 -8.81
C GLY A 86 -22.15 10.68 -7.34
N PHE A 87 -23.12 10.73 -6.45
CA PHE A 87 -22.90 10.56 -5.02
C PHE A 87 -22.85 9.07 -4.66
N GLY A 88 -21.74 8.61 -4.07
CA GLY A 88 -21.37 7.21 -3.94
C GLY A 88 -22.23 6.36 -3.02
N SER A 89 -22.91 6.91 -2.02
CA SER A 89 -23.67 6.13 -1.05
C SER A 89 -25.14 6.54 -1.01
N THR A 90 -25.97 5.67 -0.44
CA THR A 90 -27.37 5.99 -0.07
C THR A 90 -27.47 7.19 0.89
N SER A 91 -26.36 7.59 1.51
CA SER A 91 -26.23 8.74 2.42
C SER A 91 -25.89 10.07 1.73
N GLY A 92 -25.78 10.12 0.38
CA GLY A 92 -25.43 11.34 -0.36
C GLY A 92 -23.95 11.73 -0.29
N GLN A 93 -23.07 10.84 0.16
CA GLN A 93 -21.65 11.09 0.31
C GLN A 93 -20.90 10.89 -1.02
N VAL A 94 -19.97 11.78 -1.35
CA VAL A 94 -19.14 11.70 -2.58
C VAL A 94 -18.19 10.52 -2.48
N MET A 95 -18.02 9.79 -3.60
CA MET A 95 -17.09 8.66 -3.68
C MET A 95 -15.65 9.13 -3.41
N SER A 96 -14.96 8.47 -2.49
CA SER A 96 -13.60 8.80 -2.09
C SER A 96 -12.56 8.33 -3.12
N GLU A 97 -11.39 8.98 -3.13
CA GLU A 97 -10.24 8.56 -3.96
C GLU A 97 -9.83 7.09 -3.69
N VAL A 98 -10.00 6.63 -2.44
CA VAL A 98 -9.71 5.24 -2.04
C VAL A 98 -10.69 4.25 -2.66
N GLU A 99 -11.98 4.58 -2.71
CA GLU A 99 -13.01 3.74 -3.34
C GLU A 99 -12.80 3.65 -4.85
N ILE A 100 -12.49 4.77 -5.52
CA ILE A 100 -12.16 4.78 -6.94
C ILE A 100 -10.93 3.91 -7.24
N LYS A 101 -9.90 3.97 -6.37
CA LYS A 101 -8.73 3.10 -6.47
C LYS A 101 -9.08 1.62 -6.32
N GLN A 102 -9.93 1.28 -5.34
CA GLN A 102 -10.38 -0.11 -5.16
C GLN A 102 -11.15 -0.62 -6.37
N ILE A 103 -12.01 0.21 -6.98
CA ILE A 103 -12.71 -0.11 -8.23
C ILE A 103 -11.71 -0.36 -9.37
N LYS A 104 -10.68 0.49 -9.51
CA LYS A 104 -9.63 0.33 -10.52
C LYS A 104 -8.83 -0.95 -10.31
N ASP A 105 -8.40 -1.23 -9.07
CA ASP A 105 -7.62 -2.43 -8.76
C ASP A 105 -8.41 -3.71 -9.07
N LEU A 106 -9.71 -3.75 -8.75
CA LEU A 106 -10.61 -4.85 -9.10
C LEU A 106 -10.82 -4.94 -10.61
N PHE A 107 -10.95 -3.83 -11.31
CA PHE A 107 -11.08 -3.81 -12.77
C PHE A 107 -9.84 -4.41 -13.45
N GLU A 108 -8.63 -4.01 -13.04
CA GLU A 108 -7.39 -4.60 -13.57
C GLU A 108 -7.26 -6.09 -13.23
N GLU A 109 -7.77 -6.53 -12.08
CA GLU A 109 -7.78 -7.94 -11.68
C GLU A 109 -8.77 -8.75 -12.54
N GLU A 110 -10.00 -8.26 -12.73
CA GLU A 110 -11.02 -8.93 -13.55
C GLU A 110 -10.62 -8.96 -15.05
N GLU A 111 -9.99 -7.92 -15.57
CA GLU A 111 -9.44 -7.97 -16.96
C GLU A 111 -8.35 -9.04 -17.11
N LYS A 112 -7.43 -9.17 -16.14
CA LYS A 112 -6.41 -10.23 -16.17
C LYS A 112 -7.03 -11.61 -16.09
N LYS A 113 -8.06 -11.75 -15.26
CA LYS A 113 -8.82 -12.98 -15.08
C LYS A 113 -9.51 -13.38 -16.37
N GLU A 114 -10.17 -12.43 -17.07
CA GLU A 114 -10.85 -12.72 -18.31
C GLU A 114 -9.89 -13.13 -19.45
N LYS A 115 -8.76 -12.43 -19.59
CA LYS A 115 -7.69 -12.81 -20.53
C LYS A 115 -7.14 -14.21 -20.27
N PHE A 116 -6.99 -14.58 -18.98
CA PHE A 116 -6.52 -15.91 -18.59
C PHE A 116 -7.58 -16.98 -18.86
N LYS A 117 -8.85 -16.69 -18.58
CA LYS A 117 -10.02 -17.52 -18.87
C LYS A 117 -10.10 -17.88 -20.36
N GLU A 118 -9.99 -16.87 -21.23
CA GLU A 118 -9.96 -17.10 -22.70
C GLU A 118 -8.81 -18.04 -23.10
N LYS A 119 -7.63 -17.84 -22.53
CA LYS A 119 -6.47 -18.69 -22.79
C LYS A 119 -6.72 -20.15 -22.39
N ILE A 120 -7.35 -20.38 -21.23
CA ILE A 120 -7.68 -21.72 -20.75
C ILE A 120 -8.74 -22.34 -21.66
N LEU A 121 -9.82 -21.62 -22.01
CA LEU A 121 -10.90 -22.14 -22.84
C LEU A 121 -10.40 -22.55 -24.23
N ARG A 122 -9.56 -21.74 -24.89
CA ARG A 122 -8.92 -22.08 -26.16
C ARG A 122 -8.10 -23.37 -26.07
N ALA A 123 -7.29 -23.51 -25.02
CA ALA A 123 -6.49 -24.71 -24.83
C ALA A 123 -7.35 -25.96 -24.51
N ILE A 124 -8.44 -25.79 -23.76
CA ILE A 124 -9.42 -26.86 -23.53
C ILE A 124 -10.07 -27.30 -24.85
N GLU A 125 -10.47 -26.39 -25.71
CA GLU A 125 -11.04 -26.69 -27.01
C GLU A 125 -10.05 -27.44 -27.91
N GLU A 126 -8.79 -27.06 -27.92
CA GLU A 126 -7.72 -27.76 -28.61
C GLU A 126 -7.51 -29.19 -28.08
N MET A 127 -7.56 -29.38 -26.77
CA MET A 127 -7.46 -30.70 -26.17
C MET A 127 -8.66 -31.59 -26.53
N LEU A 128 -9.88 -31.06 -26.45
CA LEU A 128 -11.10 -31.78 -26.80
C LEU A 128 -11.18 -32.14 -28.29
N SER A 129 -10.61 -31.30 -29.17
CA SER A 129 -10.55 -31.58 -30.60
C SER A 129 -9.60 -32.74 -30.94
N LYS A 130 -8.45 -32.81 -30.24
CA LYS A 130 -7.45 -33.89 -30.38
C LYS A 130 -8.00 -35.25 -29.93
N THR A 131 -8.88 -35.29 -28.93
CA THR A 131 -9.48 -36.51 -28.39
C THR A 131 -10.68 -37.03 -29.19
N LYS A 132 -11.20 -36.25 -30.17
CA LYS A 132 -12.30 -36.69 -31.07
C LYS A 132 -11.89 -37.69 -32.15
N SER A 133 -10.61 -37.88 -32.37
CA SER A 133 -10.08 -38.68 -33.51
C SER A 133 -9.82 -40.17 -33.17
N SER A 134 -9.98 -40.64 -31.93
CA SER A 134 -9.85 -42.07 -31.58
C SER A 134 -11.20 -42.68 -31.26
N PHE A 135 -11.65 -43.61 -32.09
CA PHE A 135 -12.97 -44.25 -32.04
C PHE A 135 -13.05 -45.39 -30.98
N GLU A 136 -11.96 -45.74 -30.33
CA GLU A 136 -11.87 -46.70 -29.22
C GLU A 136 -11.20 -46.04 -28.01
N SER A 137 -11.96 -45.23 -27.29
CA SER A 137 -11.45 -44.59 -26.09
C SER A 137 -11.53 -45.54 -24.91
N SER A 138 -10.40 -45.80 -24.25
CA SER A 138 -10.34 -46.43 -22.94
C SER A 138 -11.18 -45.66 -21.91
N ASP A 139 -11.71 -46.33 -20.88
CA ASP A 139 -12.45 -45.68 -19.81
C ASP A 139 -11.64 -44.51 -19.15
N LEU A 140 -10.35 -44.58 -19.24
CA LEU A 140 -9.44 -43.55 -18.75
C LEU A 140 -9.49 -42.28 -19.61
N GLU A 141 -9.44 -42.38 -20.92
CA GLU A 141 -9.57 -41.27 -21.85
C GLU A 141 -10.95 -40.59 -21.76
N ARG A 142 -11.99 -41.41 -21.53
CA ARG A 142 -13.36 -40.93 -21.28
C ARG A 142 -13.40 -40.06 -20.00
N ARG A 143 -12.73 -40.49 -18.93
CA ARG A 143 -12.66 -39.73 -17.65
C ARG A 143 -11.82 -38.50 -17.75
N GLU A 144 -10.70 -38.52 -18.45
CA GLU A 144 -9.91 -37.32 -18.70
C GLU A 144 -10.74 -36.30 -19.48
N ARG A 145 -11.49 -36.77 -20.48
CA ARG A 145 -12.41 -35.91 -21.23
C ARG A 145 -13.53 -35.35 -20.32
N GLU A 146 -14.18 -36.18 -19.50
CA GLU A 146 -15.17 -35.71 -18.52
C GLU A 146 -14.58 -34.69 -17.55
N LYS A 147 -13.32 -34.86 -17.11
CA LYS A 147 -12.59 -33.91 -16.27
C LYS A 147 -12.37 -32.59 -16.97
N ILE A 148 -11.96 -32.62 -18.22
CA ILE A 148 -11.78 -31.43 -19.06
C ILE A 148 -13.12 -30.73 -19.33
N GLU A 149 -14.19 -31.47 -19.61
CA GLU A 149 -15.54 -30.92 -19.80
C GLU A 149 -16.10 -30.31 -18.53
N ARG A 150 -15.91 -30.95 -17.35
CA ARG A 150 -16.30 -30.38 -16.05
C ARG A 150 -15.53 -29.08 -15.75
N ALA A 151 -14.27 -29.02 -16.09
CA ALA A 151 -13.47 -27.80 -15.91
C ALA A 151 -13.96 -26.68 -16.85
N ARG A 152 -14.33 -27.03 -18.11
CA ARG A 152 -14.94 -26.09 -19.06
C ARG A 152 -16.26 -25.55 -18.53
N GLU A 153 -17.10 -26.43 -18.00
CA GLU A 153 -18.41 -26.08 -17.43
C GLU A 153 -18.25 -25.21 -16.19
N LYS A 154 -17.27 -25.52 -15.33
CA LYS A 154 -16.96 -24.74 -14.13
C LYS A 154 -16.50 -23.32 -14.47
N ILE A 155 -15.67 -23.17 -15.52
CA ILE A 155 -15.22 -21.86 -16.02
C ILE A 155 -16.37 -21.07 -16.65
N ARG A 156 -17.30 -21.75 -17.36
CA ARG A 156 -18.47 -21.09 -17.96
C ARG A 156 -19.50 -20.67 -16.91
N LYS A 157 -19.74 -21.52 -15.89
CA LYS A 157 -20.65 -21.19 -14.78
C LYS A 157 -20.14 -20.07 -13.88
N ASP A 158 -18.83 -19.74 -13.91
CA ASP A 158 -18.27 -18.58 -13.19
C ASP A 158 -18.91 -17.26 -13.65
N ASP A 159 -19.48 -17.22 -14.85
CA ASP A 159 -20.21 -16.05 -15.35
C ASP A 159 -21.58 -15.85 -14.70
N ASP A 160 -22.24 -16.92 -14.24
CA ASP A 160 -23.64 -16.90 -13.78
C ASP A 160 -23.79 -16.95 -12.26
N THR A 161 -22.73 -17.25 -11.51
CA THR A 161 -22.82 -17.49 -10.06
C THR A 161 -22.28 -16.30 -9.24
N ALA A 162 -22.89 -16.09 -8.07
CA ALA A 162 -22.48 -15.08 -7.09
C ALA A 162 -21.07 -15.34 -6.48
N THR A 163 -20.57 -16.57 -6.64
CA THR A 163 -19.25 -16.98 -6.12
C THR A 163 -18.26 -17.04 -7.27
N THR A 164 -17.54 -15.95 -7.51
CA THR A 164 -16.56 -15.86 -8.60
C THR A 164 -15.26 -16.60 -8.24
N MET A 165 -14.73 -17.38 -9.21
CA MET A 165 -13.42 -17.99 -9.10
C MET A 165 -12.34 -16.90 -9.07
N THR A 166 -11.35 -17.02 -8.18
CA THR A 166 -10.18 -16.14 -8.22
C THR A 166 -9.24 -16.54 -9.37
N LEU A 167 -8.37 -15.61 -9.80
CA LEU A 167 -7.31 -15.92 -10.79
C LEU A 167 -6.50 -17.16 -10.35
N ARG A 168 -6.25 -17.30 -9.07
CA ARG A 168 -5.52 -18.40 -8.47
C ARG A 168 -6.29 -19.72 -8.56
N ASP A 169 -7.60 -19.71 -8.34
CA ASP A 169 -8.44 -20.90 -8.51
C ASP A 169 -8.46 -21.36 -9.99
N MET A 170 -8.41 -20.40 -10.93
CA MET A 170 -8.27 -20.72 -12.36
C MET A 170 -6.88 -21.28 -12.72
N GLU A 171 -5.81 -20.74 -12.14
CA GLU A 171 -4.46 -21.29 -12.30
C GLU A 171 -4.35 -22.71 -11.74
N GLU A 172 -5.00 -22.97 -10.62
CA GLU A 172 -5.05 -24.30 -10.04
C GLU A 172 -5.84 -25.27 -10.91
N LEU A 173 -7.01 -24.86 -11.39
CA LEU A 173 -7.82 -25.64 -12.32
C LEU A 173 -7.01 -25.97 -13.60
N TRP A 174 -6.27 -24.97 -14.11
CA TRP A 174 -5.40 -25.16 -15.26
C TRP A 174 -4.29 -26.19 -15.01
N ARG A 175 -3.65 -26.16 -13.84
CA ARG A 175 -2.63 -27.17 -13.46
C ARG A 175 -3.20 -28.58 -13.34
N THR A 176 -4.46 -28.71 -12.94
CA THR A 176 -5.10 -30.03 -12.88
C THR A 176 -5.44 -30.62 -14.24
N ILE A 177 -5.69 -29.76 -15.23
CA ILE A 177 -5.98 -30.16 -16.63
C ILE A 177 -4.69 -30.45 -17.40
N LYS A 178 -3.65 -29.63 -17.20
CA LYS A 178 -2.35 -29.75 -17.85
C LYS A 178 -1.27 -29.94 -16.80
N PRO A 179 -1.06 -31.18 -16.33
CA PRO A 179 0.03 -31.45 -15.38
C PRO A 179 1.37 -31.14 -16.02
N ASP A 180 2.26 -30.55 -15.23
CA ASP A 180 3.60 -30.19 -15.67
C ASP A 180 4.36 -31.38 -16.24
N ALA A 181 4.89 -31.26 -17.45
CA ALA A 181 5.69 -32.27 -18.13
C ALA A 181 6.98 -32.71 -17.36
N LYS A 182 7.31 -31.99 -16.26
CA LYS A 182 8.44 -32.28 -15.38
C LYS A 182 8.23 -33.41 -14.37
N ALA A 183 7.03 -33.94 -14.24
CA ALA A 183 6.74 -35.08 -13.34
C ALA A 183 7.21 -36.43 -13.94
N SER A 184 8.41 -36.47 -14.54
CA SER A 184 8.87 -37.61 -15.32
C SER A 184 9.27 -38.86 -14.53
N ASN A 185 9.29 -38.81 -13.19
CA ASN A 185 9.78 -39.95 -12.38
C ASN A 185 8.92 -40.23 -11.13
N THR A 186 7.58 -40.14 -11.24
CA THR A 186 6.69 -40.47 -10.12
C THR A 186 6.56 -42.00 -9.94
N ARG A 187 6.26 -42.44 -8.69
CA ARG A 187 5.99 -43.85 -8.39
C ARG A 187 4.80 -44.38 -9.21
N ALA A 188 3.76 -43.57 -9.37
CA ALA A 188 2.57 -43.90 -10.19
C ALA A 188 2.94 -44.08 -11.65
N LYS A 189 3.83 -43.25 -12.23
CA LYS A 189 4.32 -43.41 -13.61
C LYS A 189 5.08 -44.73 -13.79
N LYS A 190 5.97 -45.05 -12.85
CA LYS A 190 6.68 -46.35 -12.88
C LYS A 190 5.71 -47.55 -12.79
N ALA A 191 4.65 -47.41 -11.97
CA ALA A 191 3.64 -48.44 -11.87
C ALA A 191 2.80 -48.58 -13.17
N ARG A 192 2.51 -47.46 -13.88
CA ARG A 192 1.87 -47.49 -15.21
C ARG A 192 2.79 -48.13 -16.26
N GLU A 193 4.06 -47.79 -16.25
CA GLU A 193 5.06 -48.42 -17.15
C GLU A 193 5.19 -49.95 -16.93
N ARG A 194 4.93 -50.39 -15.70
CA ARG A 194 4.80 -51.82 -15.36
C ARG A 194 3.45 -52.45 -15.78
N GLY A 195 2.50 -51.67 -16.26
CA GLY A 195 1.19 -52.12 -16.73
C GLY A 195 0.18 -52.38 -15.61
N LEU A 196 0.34 -51.74 -14.44
CA LEU A 196 -0.52 -51.95 -13.28
C LEU A 196 -1.80 -51.07 -13.27
N GLU A 197 -2.03 -50.25 -14.27
CA GLU A 197 -3.18 -49.36 -14.37
C GLU A 197 -4.52 -50.09 -14.42
N PRO A 198 -4.70 -51.17 -15.22
CA PRO A 198 -5.94 -51.98 -15.23
C PRO A 198 -6.26 -52.56 -13.85
N LEU A 199 -5.26 -52.99 -13.08
CA LEU A 199 -5.48 -53.45 -11.70
C LEU A 199 -5.96 -52.33 -10.79
N ALA A 200 -5.39 -51.12 -10.90
CA ALA A 200 -5.83 -49.96 -10.15
C ALA A 200 -7.28 -49.58 -10.47
N GLU A 201 -7.71 -49.69 -11.75
CA GLU A 201 -9.10 -49.49 -12.14
C GLU A 201 -10.05 -50.52 -11.55
N MET A 202 -9.65 -51.79 -11.57
CA MET A 202 -10.45 -52.87 -10.96
C MET A 202 -10.62 -52.68 -9.45
N ILE A 203 -9.56 -52.24 -8.75
CA ILE A 203 -9.62 -51.88 -7.32
C ILE A 203 -10.62 -50.73 -7.10
N ALA A 204 -10.50 -49.64 -7.89
CA ALA A 204 -11.38 -48.48 -7.78
C ALA A 204 -12.87 -48.83 -7.99
N ARG A 205 -13.13 -49.75 -8.92
CA ARG A 205 -14.48 -50.28 -9.20
C ARG A 205 -14.93 -51.39 -8.26
N ARG A 206 -14.09 -51.79 -7.29
CA ARG A 206 -14.36 -52.89 -6.34
C ARG A 206 -14.66 -54.21 -7.04
N ASP A 207 -13.97 -54.44 -8.18
CA ASP A 207 -14.16 -55.66 -8.96
C ASP A 207 -13.57 -56.87 -8.20
N PHE A 208 -14.39 -57.89 -7.98
CA PHE A 208 -13.95 -59.11 -7.30
C PHE A 208 -12.80 -59.85 -8.00
N ARG A 209 -12.64 -59.64 -9.31
CA ARG A 209 -11.56 -60.20 -10.13
C ARG A 209 -10.19 -59.55 -9.90
N ALA A 210 -10.12 -58.45 -9.12
CA ALA A 210 -8.88 -57.75 -8.86
C ALA A 210 -7.82 -58.66 -8.21
N VAL A 211 -8.22 -59.60 -7.35
CA VAL A 211 -7.29 -60.56 -6.72
C VAL A 211 -6.71 -61.54 -7.75
N SER A 212 -7.55 -62.06 -8.68
CA SER A 212 -7.08 -62.92 -9.75
C SER A 212 -6.14 -62.17 -10.69
N ARG A 213 -6.48 -60.92 -11.06
CA ARG A 213 -5.66 -60.03 -11.88
C ARG A 213 -4.30 -59.74 -11.22
N MET A 214 -4.29 -59.46 -9.92
CA MET A 214 -3.03 -59.27 -9.15
C MET A 214 -2.10 -60.47 -9.28
N ARG A 215 -2.67 -61.70 -9.15
CA ARG A 215 -1.86 -62.95 -9.28
C ARG A 215 -1.32 -63.14 -10.72
N GLU A 216 -2.07 -62.76 -11.73
CA GLU A 216 -1.61 -62.79 -13.13
C GLU A 216 -0.47 -61.79 -13.34
N GLU A 217 -0.60 -60.58 -12.84
CA GLU A 217 0.43 -59.52 -12.90
C GLU A 217 1.67 -59.91 -12.14
N LYS A 218 1.55 -60.55 -10.99
CA LYS A 218 2.67 -61.10 -10.22
C LYS A 218 3.47 -62.09 -11.05
N LYS A 219 2.79 -63.01 -11.73
CA LYS A 219 3.46 -63.97 -12.62
C LYS A 219 4.11 -63.27 -13.83
N ARG A 220 3.42 -62.31 -14.45
CA ARG A 220 3.90 -61.57 -15.60
C ARG A 220 5.19 -60.78 -15.31
N LEU A 221 5.23 -60.13 -14.10
CA LEU A 221 6.35 -59.29 -13.69
C LEU A 221 7.43 -60.08 -12.94
N ASN A 222 7.24 -61.40 -12.72
CA ASN A 222 8.16 -62.26 -11.97
C ASN A 222 8.50 -61.73 -10.57
N GLU A 223 7.49 -61.13 -9.91
CA GLU A 223 7.67 -60.56 -8.57
C GLU A 223 7.47 -61.63 -7.50
N LYS A 224 8.30 -61.59 -6.46
CA LYS A 224 8.22 -62.55 -5.35
C LYS A 224 7.13 -62.19 -4.35
N ASP A 225 6.85 -60.91 -4.18
CA ASP A 225 5.89 -60.37 -3.17
C ASP A 225 4.62 -59.86 -3.82
N GLU A 226 3.43 -60.22 -3.33
CA GLU A 226 2.14 -59.74 -3.74
C GLU A 226 1.92 -58.28 -3.35
N GLU A 227 2.54 -57.84 -2.21
CA GLU A 227 2.46 -56.47 -1.70
C GLU A 227 3.09 -55.46 -2.65
N GLU A 228 4.14 -55.83 -3.39
CA GLU A 228 4.77 -54.91 -4.40
C GLU A 228 3.80 -54.60 -5.57
N ILE A 229 2.98 -55.58 -5.96
CA ILE A 229 1.93 -55.37 -7.01
C ILE A 229 0.82 -54.48 -6.48
N TRP A 230 0.31 -54.78 -5.27
CA TRP A 230 -0.71 -53.93 -4.63
C TRP A 230 -0.22 -52.52 -4.41
N LYS A 231 1.02 -52.33 -3.98
CA LYS A 231 1.66 -51.05 -3.76
C LYS A 231 1.75 -50.24 -5.05
N GLY A 232 2.13 -50.87 -6.17
CA GLY A 232 2.11 -50.22 -7.45
C GLY A 232 0.72 -49.72 -7.87
N ALA A 233 -0.30 -50.53 -7.72
CA ALA A 233 -1.67 -50.12 -7.98
C ALA A 233 -2.15 -48.98 -7.04
N ARG A 234 -1.83 -49.10 -5.73
CA ARG A 234 -2.10 -48.01 -4.76
C ARG A 234 -1.41 -46.72 -5.08
N ASP A 235 -0.15 -46.73 -5.60
CA ASP A 235 0.56 -45.51 -6.01
C ASP A 235 -0.18 -44.76 -7.13
N ILE A 236 -0.85 -45.49 -8.05
CA ILE A 236 -1.70 -44.92 -9.08
C ILE A 236 -2.98 -44.31 -8.47
N LEU A 237 -3.66 -45.05 -7.59
CA LEU A 237 -4.86 -44.58 -6.91
C LEU A 237 -4.56 -43.35 -6.02
N SER A 238 -3.45 -43.35 -5.32
CA SER A 238 -2.99 -42.24 -4.48
C SER A 238 -2.74 -40.97 -5.32
N GLU A 239 -2.21 -41.09 -6.54
CA GLU A 239 -2.06 -39.98 -7.47
C GLU A 239 -3.41 -39.46 -7.94
N TRP A 240 -4.40 -40.33 -8.20
CA TRP A 240 -5.76 -39.87 -8.55
C TRP A 240 -6.41 -39.08 -7.42
N VAL A 241 -6.33 -39.56 -6.18
CA VAL A 241 -6.79 -38.84 -4.98
C VAL A 241 -6.07 -37.50 -4.85
N GLY A 242 -4.75 -37.47 -5.04
CA GLY A 242 -3.91 -36.27 -4.90
C GLY A 242 -4.18 -35.20 -5.96
N ASN A 243 -4.69 -35.61 -7.13
CA ASN A 243 -5.00 -34.70 -8.24
C ASN A 243 -6.49 -34.34 -8.35
N GLU A 244 -7.32 -34.88 -7.46
CA GLU A 244 -8.76 -34.60 -7.49
C GLU A 244 -9.07 -33.21 -6.92
N SER A 245 -9.77 -32.38 -7.70
CA SER A 245 -10.11 -31.00 -7.33
C SER A 245 -10.98 -30.92 -6.08
N LEU A 246 -11.98 -31.81 -5.96
CA LEU A 246 -12.89 -31.84 -4.80
C LEU A 246 -12.15 -32.13 -3.48
N VAL A 247 -11.14 -33.00 -3.52
CA VAL A 247 -10.32 -33.33 -2.33
C VAL A 247 -9.44 -32.13 -1.95
N ARG A 248 -8.85 -31.47 -2.93
CA ARG A 248 -8.04 -30.26 -2.71
C ARG A 248 -8.87 -29.09 -2.20
N GLU A 249 -10.04 -28.84 -2.80
CA GLU A 249 -10.97 -27.80 -2.35
C GLU A 249 -11.42 -28.05 -0.92
N CYS A 250 -11.77 -29.30 -0.58
CA CYS A 250 -12.07 -29.68 0.79
C CYS A 250 -10.88 -29.37 1.73
N ALA A 251 -9.66 -29.79 1.36
CA ALA A 251 -8.46 -29.53 2.17
C ALA A 251 -8.21 -28.04 2.38
N LYS A 252 -8.35 -27.21 1.32
CA LYS A 252 -8.21 -25.74 1.38
C LYS A 252 -9.25 -25.12 2.32
N ALA A 253 -10.52 -25.49 2.16
CA ALA A 253 -11.62 -25.00 3.00
C ALA A 253 -11.46 -25.38 4.47
N GLN A 254 -11.10 -26.66 4.75
CA GLN A 254 -10.88 -27.13 6.12
C GLN A 254 -9.64 -26.51 6.76
N MET A 255 -8.56 -26.30 5.97
CA MET A 255 -7.36 -25.61 6.42
C MET A 255 -7.66 -24.16 6.81
N GLY A 256 -8.48 -23.46 6.03
CA GLY A 256 -8.92 -22.08 6.35
C GLY A 256 -9.73 -21.97 7.64
N LYS A 257 -10.54 -23.02 7.97
CA LYS A 257 -11.39 -23.00 9.16
C LYS A 257 -10.71 -23.53 10.42
N PHE A 258 -9.97 -24.62 10.30
CA PHE A 258 -9.45 -25.40 11.44
C PHE A 258 -7.94 -25.53 11.45
N GLY A 259 -7.26 -25.04 10.40
CA GLY A 259 -5.81 -25.05 10.32
C GLY A 259 -5.18 -24.25 11.44
N ARG A 260 -4.04 -24.72 11.95
CA ARG A 260 -3.27 -24.06 13.00
C ARG A 260 -1.86 -23.78 12.52
N VAL A 261 -1.44 -22.52 12.66
CA VAL A 261 -0.04 -22.14 12.48
C VAL A 261 0.72 -22.50 13.74
N THR A 262 1.76 -23.32 13.60
CA THR A 262 2.63 -23.76 14.70
C THR A 262 4.08 -23.39 14.40
N CYS A 263 4.83 -22.98 15.43
CA CYS A 263 6.23 -22.65 15.34
C CYS A 263 7.04 -23.39 16.39
N ALA A 264 8.23 -23.84 16.02
CA ALA A 264 9.19 -24.44 16.92
C ALA A 264 10.59 -23.84 16.67
N LYS A 265 11.32 -23.57 17.74
CA LYS A 265 12.70 -23.08 17.70
C LYS A 265 13.61 -24.15 17.07
N VAL A 266 14.43 -23.73 16.13
CA VAL A 266 15.49 -24.57 15.56
C VAL A 266 16.79 -24.15 16.22
N LEU A 267 17.39 -25.02 17.02
CA LEU A 267 18.72 -24.79 17.55
C LEU A 267 19.72 -24.86 16.38
N PRO A 268 20.58 -23.84 16.18
CA PRO A 268 21.63 -23.92 15.15
C PRO A 268 22.54 -25.10 15.44
N VAL A 269 22.77 -25.95 14.43
CA VAL A 269 23.76 -27.02 14.51
C VAL A 269 25.13 -26.37 14.69
N GLY A 270 25.66 -26.37 15.89
CA GLY A 270 26.96 -25.76 16.25
C GLY A 270 27.02 -25.06 17.59
N VAL A 271 25.87 -24.80 18.27
CA VAL A 271 25.85 -24.20 19.62
C VAL A 271 25.59 -25.24 20.72
N ALA A 272 25.28 -26.47 20.35
CA ALA A 272 25.00 -27.57 21.31
C ALA A 272 26.25 -28.11 22.06
N GLY A 273 27.43 -27.48 21.93
CA GLY A 273 28.69 -27.99 22.51
C GLY A 273 29.40 -27.04 23.47
N LYS A 274 28.88 -25.88 23.79
CA LYS A 274 29.47 -25.03 24.86
C LYS A 274 28.54 -24.99 26.06
N LYS A 275 28.55 -26.13 26.82
CA LYS A 275 28.13 -26.10 28.22
C LYS A 275 29.13 -25.24 29.00
N ASP A 276 28.58 -24.39 29.84
CA ASP A 276 29.23 -23.54 30.80
C ASP A 276 30.41 -24.21 31.50
N THR A 277 31.62 -23.81 31.17
CA THR A 277 32.73 -23.88 32.11
C THR A 277 32.95 -22.46 32.64
N ASN A 278 32.63 -22.30 33.90
CA ASN A 278 33.00 -21.16 34.73
C ASN A 278 34.46 -20.77 34.44
N THR A 279 34.65 -19.64 33.82
CA THR A 279 35.91 -18.89 33.92
C THR A 279 35.59 -17.42 34.07
N ASN A 280 35.66 -16.96 35.31
CA ASN A 280 35.82 -15.57 35.68
C ASN A 280 37.03 -15.02 34.91
N THR A 281 36.80 -14.22 33.89
CA THR A 281 37.78 -13.25 33.44
C THR A 281 37.06 -11.94 33.16
N ASN A 282 37.21 -11.01 34.10
CA ASN A 282 37.03 -9.58 33.89
C ASN A 282 37.91 -9.13 32.70
N THR A 283 37.32 -8.89 31.55
CA THR A 283 37.93 -8.02 30.50
C THR A 283 36.82 -7.25 29.79
N SER A 284 36.93 -5.97 30.02
CA SER A 284 36.19 -4.85 29.44
C SER A 284 36.17 -4.86 27.92
N ASN A 285 35.03 -4.41 27.33
CA ASN A 285 34.88 -3.91 25.95
C ASN A 285 34.97 -4.89 24.78
N ASN A 286 34.10 -5.91 24.72
CA ASN A 286 33.81 -6.57 23.44
C ASN A 286 32.62 -5.90 22.72
N LYS A 287 32.93 -4.98 21.81
CA LYS A 287 31.97 -4.46 20.82
C LYS A 287 31.55 -5.62 19.90
N SER A 288 30.38 -6.21 20.14
CA SER A 288 29.77 -7.23 19.27
C SER A 288 29.77 -6.77 17.82
N THR A 289 30.16 -7.65 16.89
CA THR A 289 30.18 -7.36 15.47
C THR A 289 28.75 -7.09 14.95
N PRO A 290 28.58 -6.35 13.83
CA PRO A 290 27.26 -6.14 13.22
C PRO A 290 26.53 -7.44 12.88
N LYS A 291 27.28 -8.54 12.61
CA LYS A 291 26.74 -9.87 12.34
C LYS A 291 26.17 -10.49 13.61
N GLU A 292 26.91 -10.49 14.71
CA GLU A 292 26.47 -11.02 16.01
C GLU A 292 25.23 -10.29 16.51
N ARG A 293 25.14 -8.95 16.34
CA ARG A 293 23.95 -8.19 16.70
C ARG A 293 22.71 -8.56 15.87
N ARG A 294 22.90 -8.90 14.59
CA ARG A 294 21.80 -9.37 13.72
C ARG A 294 21.33 -10.76 14.15
N GLU A 295 22.28 -11.65 14.45
CA GLU A 295 22.01 -13.01 14.94
C GLU A 295 21.28 -12.97 16.30
N GLN A 296 21.72 -12.12 17.21
CA GLN A 296 21.06 -11.95 18.50
C GLN A 296 19.62 -11.41 18.38
N LYS A 297 19.40 -10.41 17.53
CA LYS A 297 18.04 -9.92 17.24
C LYS A 297 17.17 -10.98 16.57
N ALA A 298 17.72 -11.82 15.71
CA ALA A 298 17.00 -12.93 15.10
C ALA A 298 16.62 -13.98 16.17
N LEU A 299 17.50 -14.27 17.10
CA LEU A 299 17.27 -15.19 18.21
C LEU A 299 16.17 -14.67 19.16
N GLU A 300 16.23 -13.39 19.57
CA GLU A 300 15.19 -12.74 20.39
C GLU A 300 13.82 -12.74 19.71
N SER A 301 13.81 -12.57 18.37
CA SER A 301 12.58 -12.67 17.59
C SER A 301 12.03 -14.10 17.55
N ALA A 302 12.92 -15.11 17.47
CA ALA A 302 12.53 -16.52 17.49
C ALA A 302 11.98 -16.94 18.86
N GLU A 303 12.56 -16.47 19.97
CA GLU A 303 12.08 -16.77 21.33
C GLU A 303 10.65 -16.31 21.56
N ARG A 304 10.26 -15.20 20.94
CA ARG A 304 8.87 -14.66 21.06
C ARG A 304 7.82 -15.57 20.43
N TYR A 305 8.20 -16.38 19.44
CA TYR A 305 7.32 -17.28 18.70
C TYR A 305 7.64 -18.75 18.93
N ASP A 306 8.49 -19.06 19.88
CA ASP A 306 8.71 -20.46 20.27
C ASP A 306 7.44 -21.05 20.89
N ASN A 307 7.07 -22.27 20.46
CA ASN A 307 5.85 -22.95 20.82
C ASN A 307 4.54 -22.15 20.50
N PHE A 308 4.62 -21.21 19.58
CA PHE A 308 3.43 -20.49 19.11
C PHE A 308 2.47 -21.45 18.43
N SER A 309 1.17 -21.37 18.80
CA SER A 309 0.10 -22.13 18.16
C SER A 309 -1.18 -21.29 18.13
N ALA A 310 -1.68 -20.99 16.94
CA ALA A 310 -2.94 -20.27 16.77
C ALA A 310 -3.69 -20.74 15.52
N LEU A 311 -5.02 -20.59 15.50
CA LEU A 311 -5.81 -20.85 14.30
C LEU A 311 -5.38 -19.88 13.19
N VAL A 312 -5.40 -20.34 11.95
CA VAL A 312 -5.08 -19.55 10.75
C VAL A 312 -5.83 -18.22 10.73
N THR A 313 -7.13 -18.24 11.10
CA THR A 313 -8.01 -17.07 11.17
C THR A 313 -7.64 -16.05 12.24
N HIS A 314 -6.86 -16.43 13.24
CA HIS A 314 -6.49 -15.57 14.38
C HIS A 314 -5.05 -15.05 14.29
N VAL A 315 -4.25 -15.56 13.35
CA VAL A 315 -2.86 -15.10 13.17
C VAL A 315 -2.83 -13.75 12.46
N LYS A 316 -2.16 -12.78 13.08
CA LYS A 316 -2.07 -11.42 12.52
C LYS A 316 -1.03 -11.34 11.41
N PRO A 317 -1.24 -10.48 10.39
CA PRO A 317 -0.32 -10.33 9.25
C PRO A 317 1.15 -10.10 9.65
N HIS A 318 1.41 -9.20 10.59
CA HIS A 318 2.79 -8.94 11.07
C HIS A 318 3.44 -10.13 11.75
N GLN A 319 2.64 -11.03 12.39
CA GLN A 319 3.16 -12.27 12.99
C GLN A 319 3.63 -13.25 11.92
N ILE A 320 2.84 -13.38 10.82
CA ILE A 320 3.22 -14.20 9.67
C ILE A 320 4.54 -13.75 9.07
N LEU A 321 4.71 -12.44 8.86
CA LEU A 321 5.96 -11.91 8.29
C LEU A 321 7.15 -12.08 9.24
N ALA A 322 6.95 -11.87 10.54
CA ALA A 322 7.99 -12.08 11.55
C ALA A 322 8.44 -13.56 11.62
N MET A 323 7.48 -14.50 11.63
CA MET A 323 7.75 -15.94 11.66
C MET A 323 8.44 -16.40 10.37
N ASN A 324 7.99 -15.95 9.19
CA ASN A 324 8.62 -16.27 7.90
C ASN A 324 10.05 -15.74 7.82
N ARG A 325 10.32 -14.54 8.35
CA ARG A 325 11.68 -13.97 8.42
C ARG A 325 12.58 -14.78 9.36
N ALA A 326 12.06 -15.19 10.52
CA ALA A 326 12.79 -16.04 11.46
C ALA A 326 13.07 -17.43 10.86
N GLU A 327 12.16 -18.00 10.06
CA GLU A 327 12.38 -19.25 9.32
C GLU A 327 13.45 -19.08 8.24
N THR A 328 13.42 -18.00 7.48
CA THR A 328 14.46 -17.69 6.47
C THR A 328 15.85 -17.55 7.11
N ASN A 329 15.92 -17.02 8.33
CA ASN A 329 17.14 -16.94 9.12
C ASN A 329 17.53 -18.27 9.79
N GLY A 330 16.73 -19.34 9.62
CA GLY A 330 17.01 -20.68 10.18
C GLY A 330 16.79 -20.79 11.70
N THR A 331 16.16 -19.81 12.35
CA THR A 331 15.95 -19.78 13.80
C THR A 331 14.61 -20.38 14.25
N LEU A 332 13.61 -20.42 13.35
CA LEU A 332 12.32 -21.05 13.56
C LEU A 332 11.98 -22.03 12.44
N ARG A 333 11.14 -22.99 12.76
CA ARG A 333 10.42 -23.84 11.79
C ARG A 333 8.94 -23.55 11.91
N VAL A 334 8.32 -23.11 10.79
CA VAL A 334 6.90 -22.76 10.73
C VAL A 334 6.13 -23.82 9.97
N LYS A 335 5.02 -24.32 10.52
CA LYS A 335 4.13 -25.27 9.88
C LYS A 335 2.69 -24.78 9.97
N VAL A 336 1.86 -25.28 9.05
CA VAL A 336 0.41 -25.15 9.15
C VAL A 336 -0.17 -26.55 9.26
N GLU A 337 -0.76 -26.88 10.39
CA GLU A 337 -1.19 -28.23 10.72
C GLU A 337 -2.72 -28.33 10.67
N LEU A 338 -3.22 -29.46 10.20
CA LEU A 338 -4.62 -29.82 10.14
C LEU A 338 -4.77 -31.31 10.49
N ASP A 339 -5.85 -31.68 11.12
CA ASP A 339 -6.23 -33.10 11.28
C ASP A 339 -6.82 -33.64 9.96
N TYR A 340 -5.93 -34.10 9.09
CA TYR A 340 -6.30 -34.62 7.77
C TYR A 340 -7.12 -35.90 7.86
N ALA A 341 -6.89 -36.72 8.87
CA ALA A 341 -7.63 -37.95 9.05
C ALA A 341 -9.13 -37.70 9.22
N ARG A 342 -9.48 -36.72 10.02
CA ARG A 342 -10.87 -36.36 10.31
C ARG A 342 -11.47 -35.42 9.24
N GLN A 343 -10.68 -34.52 8.67
CA GLN A 343 -11.21 -33.44 7.86
C GLN A 343 -11.15 -33.70 6.35
N VAL A 344 -10.18 -34.47 5.86
CA VAL A 344 -9.90 -34.59 4.42
C VAL A 344 -10.02 -36.03 3.90
N ILE A 345 -9.56 -37.06 4.64
CA ILE A 345 -9.66 -38.46 4.21
C ILE A 345 -11.10 -38.88 3.86
N PRO A 346 -12.16 -38.47 4.60
CA PRO A 346 -13.53 -38.79 4.21
C PRO A 346 -13.96 -38.21 2.85
N ALA A 347 -13.36 -37.09 2.40
CA ALA A 347 -13.61 -36.57 1.07
C ALA A 347 -12.91 -37.39 -0.01
N ALA A 348 -11.69 -37.87 0.25
CA ALA A 348 -10.96 -38.79 -0.63
C ALA A 348 -11.69 -40.12 -0.79
N GLU A 349 -12.21 -40.67 0.30
CA GLU A 349 -13.02 -41.88 0.26
C GLU A 349 -14.32 -41.69 -0.52
N ARG A 350 -15.01 -40.53 -0.35
CA ARG A 350 -16.22 -40.21 -1.14
C ARG A 350 -15.88 -40.11 -2.65
N PHE A 351 -14.74 -39.53 -2.98
CA PHE A 351 -14.29 -39.55 -4.36
C PHE A 351 -14.08 -40.96 -4.88
N MET A 352 -13.43 -41.84 -4.14
CA MET A 352 -13.23 -43.22 -4.56
C MET A 352 -14.55 -44.03 -4.61
N ARG A 353 -15.59 -43.67 -3.86
CA ARG A 353 -16.94 -44.25 -3.95
C ARG A 353 -17.72 -43.81 -5.18
N SER A 354 -17.34 -42.69 -5.84
CA SER A 354 -17.97 -42.22 -7.08
C SER A 354 -17.73 -43.15 -8.28
N PHE A 355 -16.76 -44.04 -8.18
CA PHE A 355 -16.50 -45.04 -9.23
C PHE A 355 -17.59 -46.12 -9.22
N LYS A 356 -18.22 -46.34 -10.39
CA LYS A 356 -19.27 -47.37 -10.54
C LYS A 356 -18.69 -48.77 -10.21
N THR A 357 -19.37 -49.51 -9.37
CA THR A 357 -18.99 -50.90 -9.03
C THR A 357 -19.19 -51.79 -10.25
N ALA A 358 -18.29 -52.73 -10.45
CA ALA A 358 -18.42 -53.74 -11.51
C ALA A 358 -19.33 -54.86 -11.02
N GLY A 359 -20.63 -54.84 -11.40
CA GLY A 359 -21.61 -55.86 -11.06
C GLY A 359 -22.72 -55.33 -10.15
N GLY A 360 -23.98 -55.54 -10.57
CA GLY A 360 -25.19 -54.94 -10.01
C GLY A 360 -25.68 -55.47 -8.65
N ASP A 361 -24.93 -56.29 -7.93
CA ASP A 361 -25.30 -56.82 -6.59
C ASP A 361 -24.35 -56.25 -5.51
N GLU A 362 -24.91 -55.49 -4.57
CA GLU A 362 -24.22 -54.93 -3.40
C GLU A 362 -23.56 -55.97 -2.46
N GLN A 363 -23.90 -57.27 -2.62
CA GLN A 363 -23.42 -58.34 -1.73
C GLN A 363 -22.02 -58.90 -2.08
N LYS A 364 -21.38 -58.46 -3.18
CA LYS A 364 -20.02 -58.91 -3.57
C LYS A 364 -18.93 -57.88 -3.35
N TYR A 365 -19.04 -57.12 -2.28
CA TYR A 365 -17.93 -56.20 -1.89
C TYR A 365 -16.66 -57.00 -1.58
N ASN A 366 -15.62 -56.80 -2.37
CA ASN A 366 -14.31 -57.37 -2.09
C ASN A 366 -13.62 -56.57 -0.96
N LYS A 367 -13.62 -57.08 0.26
CA LYS A 367 -12.95 -56.43 1.43
C LYS A 367 -11.50 -56.02 1.12
N VAL A 368 -10.79 -56.80 0.31
CA VAL A 368 -9.41 -56.49 -0.11
C VAL A 368 -9.37 -55.21 -0.91
N CYS A 369 -10.29 -54.95 -1.85
CA CYS A 369 -10.34 -53.72 -2.60
C CYS A 369 -10.62 -52.50 -1.70
N GLU A 370 -11.54 -52.65 -0.72
CA GLU A 370 -11.81 -51.57 0.25
C GLU A 370 -10.58 -51.22 1.10
N GLU A 371 -9.83 -52.23 1.55
CA GLU A 371 -8.59 -52.00 2.29
C GLU A 371 -7.54 -51.28 1.41
N GLN A 372 -7.37 -51.73 0.15
CA GLN A 372 -6.46 -51.08 -0.78
C GLN A 372 -6.86 -49.62 -1.09
N ILE A 373 -8.16 -49.33 -1.24
CA ILE A 373 -8.70 -47.96 -1.44
C ILE A 373 -8.43 -47.11 -0.20
N LYS A 374 -8.70 -47.62 0.99
CA LYS A 374 -8.43 -46.87 2.23
C LYS A 374 -6.97 -46.49 2.36
N MET A 375 -6.05 -47.44 2.16
CA MET A 375 -4.62 -47.23 2.18
C MET A 375 -4.18 -46.22 1.10
N ALA A 376 -4.78 -46.29 -0.10
CA ALA A 376 -4.50 -45.34 -1.18
C ALA A 376 -4.99 -43.93 -0.85
N CYS A 377 -6.17 -43.77 -0.21
CA CYS A 377 -6.67 -42.47 0.24
C CYS A 377 -5.77 -41.87 1.31
N GLU A 378 -5.36 -42.65 2.31
CA GLU A 378 -4.44 -42.19 3.37
C GLU A 378 -3.09 -41.74 2.79
N ASP A 379 -2.50 -42.56 1.90
CA ASP A 379 -1.22 -42.25 1.25
C ASP A 379 -1.36 -41.06 0.30
N GLY A 380 -2.43 -40.97 -0.51
CA GLY A 380 -2.70 -39.87 -1.41
C GLY A 380 -2.86 -38.53 -0.67
N VAL A 381 -3.61 -38.51 0.42
CA VAL A 381 -3.74 -37.32 1.28
C VAL A 381 -2.41 -36.98 1.92
N LYS A 382 -1.67 -37.93 2.46
CA LYS A 382 -0.38 -37.70 3.15
C LYS A 382 0.71 -37.21 2.19
N ARG A 383 0.85 -37.81 1.02
CA ARG A 383 1.93 -37.51 0.06
C ARG A 383 1.66 -36.31 -0.82
N PHE A 384 0.42 -36.09 -1.24
CA PHE A 384 0.11 -35.09 -2.24
C PHE A 384 -0.72 -33.93 -1.66
N VAL A 385 -1.85 -34.22 -1.02
CA VAL A 385 -2.79 -33.17 -0.59
C VAL A 385 -2.23 -32.36 0.57
N LYS A 386 -1.66 -33.01 1.59
CA LYS A 386 -1.12 -32.33 2.77
C LYS A 386 -0.01 -31.34 2.43
N PRO A 387 1.09 -31.71 1.72
CA PRO A 387 2.17 -30.78 1.40
C PRO A 387 1.72 -29.66 0.46
N TRP A 388 0.73 -29.95 -0.39
CA TRP A 388 0.13 -28.94 -1.26
C TRP A 388 -0.70 -27.94 -0.45
N ALA A 389 -1.61 -28.38 0.41
CA ALA A 389 -2.49 -27.52 1.22
C ALA A 389 -1.68 -26.66 2.20
N GLU A 390 -0.62 -27.19 2.81
CA GLU A 390 0.29 -26.43 3.68
C GLU A 390 1.01 -25.32 2.90
N ARG A 391 1.55 -25.62 1.73
CA ARG A 391 2.22 -24.60 0.87
C ARG A 391 1.23 -23.55 0.40
N GLU A 392 0.05 -23.97 -0.02
CA GLU A 392 -1.02 -23.11 -0.52
C GLU A 392 -1.45 -22.11 0.57
N MET A 393 -1.76 -22.60 1.76
CA MET A 393 -2.15 -21.75 2.90
C MET A 393 -1.03 -20.80 3.32
N ARG A 394 0.20 -21.28 3.39
CA ARG A 394 1.35 -20.41 3.72
C ARG A 394 1.57 -19.31 2.68
N THR A 395 1.35 -19.61 1.41
CA THR A 395 1.46 -18.63 0.33
C THR A 395 0.36 -17.58 0.45
N GLN A 396 -0.88 -18.01 0.67
CA GLN A 396 -2.02 -17.10 0.87
C GLN A 396 -1.80 -16.17 2.06
N LEU A 397 -1.45 -16.72 3.22
CA LEU A 397 -1.17 -15.92 4.43
C LEU A 397 -0.04 -14.92 4.21
N LYS A 398 1.01 -15.32 3.48
CA LYS A 398 2.13 -14.43 3.15
C LYS A 398 1.69 -13.30 2.22
N GLU A 399 0.90 -13.59 1.19
CA GLU A 399 0.42 -12.58 0.23
C GLU A 399 -0.50 -11.56 0.89
N GLU A 400 -1.44 -12.00 1.71
CA GLU A 400 -2.31 -11.12 2.50
C GLU A 400 -1.51 -10.24 3.46
N ALA A 401 -0.53 -10.85 4.16
CA ALA A 401 0.32 -10.12 5.09
C ALA A 401 1.21 -9.08 4.39
N LEU A 402 1.75 -9.39 3.22
CA LEU A 402 2.54 -8.45 2.42
C LEU A 402 1.69 -7.32 1.83
N LYS A 403 0.47 -7.63 1.36
CA LYS A 403 -0.49 -6.62 0.89
C LYS A 403 -0.76 -5.59 1.99
N ARG A 404 -1.07 -6.06 3.20
CA ARG A 404 -1.31 -5.16 4.35
C ARG A 404 -0.07 -4.34 4.72
N ALA A 405 1.11 -4.95 4.77
CA ALA A 405 2.36 -4.24 5.05
C ALA A 405 2.70 -3.17 4.00
N SER A 406 2.37 -3.42 2.73
CA SER A 406 2.54 -2.44 1.65
C SER A 406 1.62 -1.24 1.83
N LEU A 407 0.36 -1.46 2.22
CA LEU A 407 -0.59 -0.39 2.52
C LEU A 407 -0.15 0.46 3.72
N ASP A 408 0.31 -0.18 4.80
CA ASP A 408 0.82 0.52 5.98
C ASP A 408 2.06 1.38 5.62
N PHE A 409 2.95 0.84 4.80
CA PHE A 409 4.12 1.58 4.32
C PHE A 409 3.73 2.77 3.42
N ALA A 410 2.82 2.55 2.48
CA ALA A 410 2.30 3.59 1.59
C ALA A 410 1.64 4.73 2.37
N ALA A 411 0.86 4.42 3.40
CA ALA A 411 0.24 5.41 4.30
C ALA A 411 1.29 6.24 5.05
N ASN A 412 2.36 5.61 5.55
CA ASN A 412 3.46 6.32 6.20
C ASN A 412 4.22 7.22 5.22
N VAL A 413 4.49 6.77 3.99
CA VAL A 413 5.14 7.59 2.95
C VAL A 413 4.25 8.79 2.60
N LYS A 414 2.94 8.60 2.43
CA LYS A 414 1.99 9.70 2.18
C LYS A 414 2.06 10.74 3.28
N ALA A 415 2.06 10.32 4.53
CA ALA A 415 2.13 11.20 5.69
C ALA A 415 3.45 11.98 5.75
N LEU A 416 4.58 11.35 5.38
CA LEU A 416 5.89 12.04 5.29
C LEU A 416 5.93 13.08 4.17
N LEU A 417 5.36 12.78 3.01
CA LEU A 417 5.25 13.71 1.88
C LEU A 417 4.36 14.91 2.20
N LEU A 418 3.30 14.69 2.98
CA LEU A 418 2.34 15.71 3.38
C LEU A 418 2.69 16.41 4.70
N GLN A 419 3.94 16.32 5.16
CA GLN A 419 4.39 17.14 6.28
C GLN A 419 4.36 18.63 5.88
N PRO A 420 3.96 19.52 6.81
CA PRO A 420 3.89 20.94 6.50
C PRO A 420 5.29 21.51 6.23
N PRO A 421 5.40 22.41 5.25
CA PRO A 421 6.63 23.12 4.95
C PRO A 421 6.96 24.16 6.04
N LEU A 422 8.23 24.58 6.12
CA LEU A 422 8.65 25.67 7.01
C LEU A 422 7.93 26.97 6.66
N ARG A 423 7.17 27.52 7.61
CA ARG A 423 6.49 28.82 7.45
C ARG A 423 6.78 29.74 8.65
N PRO A 424 7.03 31.02 8.43
CA PRO A 424 7.45 31.62 7.17
C PRO A 424 8.77 31.00 6.68
N GLN A 425 8.99 30.99 5.38
CA GLN A 425 10.23 30.48 4.80
C GLN A 425 11.43 31.27 5.30
N GLY A 426 12.52 30.57 5.58
CA GLY A 426 13.75 31.15 6.09
C GLY A 426 14.99 30.35 5.76
N THR A 427 16.16 30.92 6.09
CA THR A 427 17.43 30.21 5.95
C THR A 427 17.53 29.06 6.91
N VAL A 428 17.96 27.89 6.42
CA VAL A 428 18.10 26.65 7.20
C VAL A 428 19.57 26.23 7.23
N LEU A 429 20.08 25.93 8.42
CA LEU A 429 21.35 25.26 8.62
C LEU A 429 21.09 23.78 8.82
N ALA A 430 21.52 22.92 7.90
CA ALA A 430 21.42 21.47 8.07
C ALA A 430 22.72 20.87 8.58
N LEU A 431 22.57 19.88 9.45
CA LEU A 431 23.63 19.07 10.03
C LEU A 431 23.35 17.61 9.66
N ASP A 432 24.24 16.98 8.88
CA ASP A 432 24.25 15.56 8.56
C ASP A 432 25.28 14.86 9.45
N PRO A 433 24.87 14.25 10.58
CA PRO A 433 25.76 13.77 11.62
C PRO A 433 26.60 12.58 11.22
N GLY A 434 27.88 12.56 11.65
CA GLY A 434 28.76 11.42 11.44
C GLY A 434 29.93 11.38 12.40
N TYR A 435 30.26 10.19 12.93
CA TYR A 435 31.39 10.06 13.86
C TYR A 435 32.77 10.16 13.20
N ARG A 436 33.00 9.46 12.09
CA ARG A 436 34.33 9.37 11.46
C ARG A 436 34.54 10.45 10.40
N ALA A 437 33.56 10.61 9.52
CA ALA A 437 33.62 11.59 8.43
C ALA A 437 33.33 13.03 8.86
N GLY A 438 33.01 13.26 10.14
CA GLY A 438 32.52 14.52 10.67
C GLY A 438 31.04 14.76 10.37
N CYS A 439 30.52 15.80 10.99
CA CYS A 439 29.20 16.33 10.74
C CYS A 439 29.27 17.26 9.52
N LYS A 440 28.59 16.90 8.45
CA LYS A 440 28.53 17.68 7.20
C LYS A 440 27.44 18.72 7.33
N CYS A 441 27.77 19.97 7.04
CA CYS A 441 26.89 21.10 7.28
C CYS A 441 26.62 21.83 5.97
N ALA A 442 25.40 22.31 5.79
CA ALA A 442 25.00 23.12 4.65
C ALA A 442 24.03 24.22 5.11
N VAL A 443 24.30 25.47 4.70
CA VAL A 443 23.41 26.62 4.86
C VAL A 443 22.67 26.83 3.56
N VAL A 444 21.34 26.85 3.63
CA VAL A 444 20.48 26.98 2.45
C VAL A 444 19.55 28.19 2.64
N ASP A 445 19.48 29.07 1.65
CA ASP A 445 18.61 30.25 1.68
C ASP A 445 17.11 29.86 1.56
N LYS A 446 16.22 30.84 1.68
CA LYS A 446 14.77 30.64 1.55
C LYS A 446 14.30 30.06 0.21
N MET A 447 15.12 30.18 -0.84
CA MET A 447 14.83 29.68 -2.19
C MET A 447 15.44 28.29 -2.45
N GLY A 448 16.14 27.71 -1.47
CA GLY A 448 16.78 26.41 -1.61
C GLY A 448 18.21 26.47 -2.19
N ASN A 449 18.81 27.66 -2.39
CA ASN A 449 20.18 27.81 -2.88
C ASN A 449 21.19 27.62 -1.75
N VAL A 450 22.34 27.02 -2.07
CA VAL A 450 23.41 26.78 -1.11
C VAL A 450 24.24 28.07 -0.91
N LEU A 451 24.29 28.53 0.34
CA LEU A 451 25.07 29.70 0.72
C LEU A 451 26.48 29.32 1.19
N GLU A 452 26.60 28.36 2.06
CA GLU A 452 27.87 27.85 2.61
C GLU A 452 27.77 26.35 2.92
N THR A 453 28.88 25.63 2.77
CA THR A 453 29.04 24.25 3.22
C THR A 453 30.36 24.08 3.96
N PHE A 454 30.33 23.28 5.03
CA PHE A 454 31.52 23.01 5.85
C PHE A 454 31.36 21.63 6.57
N VAL A 455 32.44 21.17 7.18
CA VAL A 455 32.49 19.97 8.01
C VAL A 455 32.94 20.32 9.41
N CYS A 456 32.19 19.82 10.41
CA CYS A 456 32.56 19.93 11.81
C CYS A 456 32.75 18.53 12.41
N TYR A 457 33.52 18.47 13.50
CA TYR A 457 33.81 17.20 14.17
C TYR A 457 33.32 17.21 15.61
N LEU A 458 32.55 16.21 16.01
CA LEU A 458 31.99 16.07 17.38
C LEU A 458 33.07 16.03 18.46
N HIS A 459 34.25 15.47 18.17
CA HIS A 459 35.36 15.46 19.13
C HIS A 459 36.02 16.83 19.32
N LYS A 460 35.72 17.82 18.46
CA LYS A 460 36.14 19.21 18.55
C LYS A 460 34.98 20.12 18.96
N GLU A 461 34.37 19.80 20.09
CA GLU A 461 33.10 20.39 20.53
C GLU A 461 33.11 21.91 20.56
N MET A 462 34.18 22.53 21.13
CA MET A 462 34.29 23.98 21.23
C MET A 462 34.38 24.70 19.86
N GLU A 463 35.12 24.12 18.91
CA GLU A 463 35.23 24.64 17.56
C GLU A 463 33.88 24.55 16.84
N MET A 464 33.19 23.40 16.99
CA MET A 464 31.88 23.17 16.37
C MET A 464 30.81 24.12 16.91
N LYS A 465 30.73 24.31 18.23
CA LYS A 465 29.82 25.27 18.85
C LYS A 465 30.06 26.69 18.36
N LYS A 466 31.32 27.14 18.33
CA LYS A 466 31.69 28.47 17.84
C LYS A 466 31.34 28.66 16.36
N LYS A 467 31.63 27.66 15.50
CA LYS A 467 31.32 27.74 14.06
C LYS A 467 29.80 27.78 13.83
N ILE A 468 29.01 26.93 14.50
CA ILE A 468 27.54 26.93 14.38
C ILE A 468 26.98 28.29 14.79
N LYS A 469 27.42 28.84 15.94
CA LYS A 469 26.95 30.13 16.40
C LYS A 469 27.24 31.24 15.39
N ASN A 470 28.48 31.35 14.90
CA ASN A 470 28.87 32.33 13.92
C ASN A 470 28.07 32.25 12.60
N VAL A 471 27.84 31.02 12.11
CA VAL A 471 27.05 30.76 10.90
C VAL A 471 25.59 31.15 11.12
N CYS A 472 25.01 30.84 12.28
CA CYS A 472 23.63 31.24 12.58
C CYS A 472 23.43 32.73 12.61
N GLU A 473 24.41 33.48 13.18
CA GLU A 473 24.40 34.94 13.23
C GLU A 473 24.64 35.57 11.83
N GLN A 474 25.63 35.05 11.08
CA GLN A 474 26.03 35.57 9.75
C GLN A 474 24.90 35.44 8.72
N TYR A 475 24.25 34.28 8.64
CA TYR A 475 23.23 33.99 7.63
C TYR A 475 21.79 34.15 8.16
N LYS A 476 21.61 34.66 9.38
CA LYS A 476 20.30 34.83 10.03
C LYS A 476 19.46 33.54 9.93
N VAL A 477 20.05 32.43 10.38
CA VAL A 477 19.41 31.11 10.32
C VAL A 477 18.11 31.09 11.12
N SER A 478 17.05 30.64 10.52
CA SER A 478 15.73 30.53 11.14
C SER A 478 15.55 29.22 11.93
N VAL A 479 16.08 28.12 11.41
CA VAL A 479 15.96 26.77 11.99
C VAL A 479 17.22 25.97 11.70
N ILE A 480 17.66 25.18 12.68
CA ILE A 480 18.72 24.17 12.49
C ILE A 480 18.03 22.81 12.24
N ALA A 481 18.35 22.17 11.10
CA ALA A 481 17.89 20.82 10.77
C ALA A 481 18.98 19.79 11.14
N ILE A 482 18.65 18.77 11.91
CA ILE A 482 19.57 17.70 12.31
C ILE A 482 19.06 16.39 11.72
N GLY A 483 19.91 15.68 10.94
CA GLY A 483 19.59 14.35 10.43
C GLY A 483 19.37 13.34 11.56
N ASP A 484 18.43 12.39 11.40
CA ASP A 484 18.06 11.43 12.44
C ASP A 484 18.90 10.13 12.44
N GLY A 485 20.03 10.11 11.72
CA GLY A 485 20.89 8.95 11.61
C GLY A 485 21.91 8.79 12.75
N THR A 486 23.06 8.23 12.36
CA THR A 486 24.15 7.94 13.31
C THR A 486 24.72 9.24 13.90
N ALA A 487 24.91 9.29 15.23
CA ALA A 487 25.39 10.48 15.97
C ALA A 487 24.42 11.67 16.02
N SER A 488 23.15 11.47 15.66
CA SER A 488 22.12 12.51 15.69
C SER A 488 21.93 13.08 17.11
N ARG A 489 21.89 12.21 18.14
CA ARG A 489 21.66 12.63 19.54
C ARG A 489 22.82 13.41 20.14
N GLU A 490 24.03 12.98 19.84
CA GLU A 490 25.24 13.70 20.27
C GLU A 490 25.30 15.08 19.64
N THR A 491 24.94 15.18 18.35
CA THR A 491 24.83 16.45 17.64
C THR A 491 23.70 17.31 18.21
N GLU A 492 22.54 16.74 18.52
CA GLU A 492 21.41 17.43 19.16
C GLU A 492 21.83 18.00 20.52
N THR A 493 22.50 17.20 21.36
CA THR A 493 22.98 17.60 22.68
C THR A 493 24.01 18.74 22.56
N LEU A 494 24.90 18.65 21.56
CA LEU A 494 25.88 19.70 21.30
C LEU A 494 25.20 21.02 20.89
N VAL A 495 24.20 20.96 20.01
CA VAL A 495 23.42 22.14 19.57
C VAL A 495 22.66 22.74 20.75
N ALA A 496 22.00 21.92 21.57
CA ALA A 496 21.29 22.37 22.78
C ALA A 496 22.22 23.11 23.77
N ASN A 497 23.47 22.65 23.93
CA ASN A 497 24.47 23.22 24.82
C ASN A 497 25.32 24.30 24.17
N SER A 498 24.96 24.81 22.98
CA SER A 498 25.77 25.78 22.24
C SER A 498 25.46 27.24 22.56
N ASN A 499 24.64 27.52 23.58
CA ASN A 499 24.23 28.87 23.99
C ASN A 499 23.80 29.75 22.78
N LEU A 500 22.95 29.19 21.94
CA LEU A 500 22.39 29.89 20.79
C LEU A 500 21.29 30.85 21.27
N ASN A 501 21.25 32.05 20.70
CA ASN A 501 20.15 32.98 20.97
C ASN A 501 18.86 32.49 20.28
N ILE A 502 18.08 31.64 20.97
CA ILE A 502 16.82 31.12 20.46
C ILE A 502 15.72 32.09 20.86
N ILE A 503 14.94 32.54 19.87
CA ILE A 503 13.72 33.32 20.13
C ILE A 503 12.64 32.31 20.56
N VAL A 504 12.32 32.29 21.83
CA VAL A 504 11.11 31.63 22.33
C VAL A 504 9.97 32.61 22.03
N VAL A 505 9.17 32.29 21.02
CA VAL A 505 7.90 33.03 20.78
C VAL A 505 6.94 32.60 21.89
N VAL A 506 6.87 33.37 22.94
CA VAL A 506 5.81 33.30 23.96
C VAL A 506 4.65 34.13 23.44
N ASP A 507 3.43 33.59 23.49
CA ASP A 507 2.21 34.29 23.08
C ASP A 507 2.09 35.64 23.81
N ASP A 508 1.83 36.65 23.03
CA ASP A 508 1.36 38.02 23.25
C ASP A 508 1.40 38.64 24.65
N ASP A 509 1.95 39.78 24.66
CA ASP A 509 1.65 41.11 25.25
C ASP A 509 2.85 41.95 25.68
N ASP A 510 4.08 41.46 25.65
CA ASP A 510 5.25 42.24 25.98
C ASP A 510 6.06 42.70 24.74
N LYS A 511 5.53 43.71 24.06
CA LYS A 511 6.29 44.52 23.10
C LYS A 511 7.27 45.41 23.82
N LYS A 512 8.30 44.85 24.45
CA LYS A 512 9.52 45.59 24.84
C LYS A 512 10.59 44.62 25.28
N ASN A 513 11.28 43.99 24.31
CA ASN A 513 12.67 43.62 24.55
C ASN A 513 13.45 43.66 23.21
N ASP A 514 14.38 44.57 23.19
CA ASP A 514 15.36 44.81 22.13
C ASP A 514 16.33 43.62 22.00
N SER A 515 15.95 42.57 21.28
CA SER A 515 16.93 41.63 20.72
C SER A 515 16.86 41.69 19.18
N LYS A 516 17.35 42.81 18.64
CA LYS A 516 17.28 43.16 17.21
C LYS A 516 18.03 42.23 16.27
N ASN A 517 18.70 41.16 16.70
CA ASN A 517 19.64 40.42 15.85
C ASN A 517 19.47 38.90 15.79
N SER A 518 18.50 38.24 16.44
CA SER A 518 18.32 36.79 16.36
C SER A 518 17.06 36.42 15.59
N CYS A 519 17.21 35.50 14.61
CA CYS A 519 16.08 34.90 13.85
C CYS A 519 15.89 33.42 14.15
N LEU A 520 16.74 32.83 15.01
CA LEU A 520 16.75 31.39 15.27
C LEU A 520 15.58 30.98 16.18
N ARG A 521 14.71 30.09 15.70
CA ARG A 521 13.57 29.54 16.44
C ARG A 521 13.90 28.27 17.24
N GLY A 522 15.02 27.59 16.92
CA GLY A 522 15.42 26.34 17.51
C GLY A 522 15.93 25.33 16.48
N TRP A 523 15.83 24.06 16.83
CA TRP A 523 16.23 22.98 15.91
C TRP A 523 15.13 21.92 15.73
N VAL A 524 15.22 21.20 14.63
CA VAL A 524 14.32 20.08 14.29
C VAL A 524 15.15 18.87 13.90
N VAL A 525 14.75 17.71 14.41
CA VAL A 525 15.31 16.43 13.93
C VAL A 525 14.46 15.95 12.76
N THR A 526 15.08 15.79 11.59
CA THR A 526 14.42 15.40 10.35
C THR A 526 14.99 14.09 9.80
N SER A 527 14.17 13.34 9.07
CA SER A 527 14.63 12.08 8.49
C SER A 527 15.69 12.30 7.43
N GLU A 528 16.81 11.59 7.53
CA GLU A 528 17.87 11.54 6.52
C GLU A 528 17.67 10.39 5.51
N ALA A 529 16.56 9.62 5.63
CA ALA A 529 16.28 8.48 4.76
C ALA A 529 16.43 8.85 3.28
N GLY A 530 17.26 8.13 2.54
CA GLY A 530 17.54 8.38 1.12
C GLY A 530 18.43 9.60 0.81
N ALA A 531 18.89 10.40 1.80
CA ALA A 531 19.76 11.55 1.53
C ALA A 531 21.10 11.13 0.88
N SER A 532 21.68 10.02 1.30
CA SER A 532 22.87 9.43 0.68
C SER A 532 22.62 8.93 -0.75
N ILE A 533 21.43 8.43 -1.04
CA ILE A 533 21.04 8.00 -2.39
C ILE A 533 20.85 9.23 -3.29
N TYR A 534 20.18 10.27 -2.79
CA TYR A 534 20.08 11.55 -3.49
C TYR A 534 21.47 12.10 -3.83
N SER A 535 22.38 12.14 -2.88
CA SER A 535 23.72 12.74 -3.06
C SER A 535 24.52 12.12 -4.22
N ALA A 536 24.34 10.83 -4.48
CA ALA A 536 24.97 10.08 -5.56
C ALA A 536 24.15 10.07 -6.87
N SER A 537 22.93 10.65 -6.89
CA SER A 537 22.04 10.60 -8.04
C SER A 537 22.44 11.56 -9.14
N GLU A 538 21.99 11.28 -10.38
CA GLU A 538 22.13 12.20 -11.51
C GLU A 538 21.40 13.54 -11.28
N ILE A 539 20.28 13.52 -10.54
CA ILE A 539 19.50 14.71 -10.20
C ILE A 539 20.37 15.63 -9.35
N ALA A 540 20.97 15.12 -8.27
CA ALA A 540 21.85 15.91 -7.41
C ALA A 540 23.10 16.42 -8.15
N THR A 541 23.62 15.64 -9.09
CA THR A 541 24.77 16.06 -9.91
C THR A 541 24.42 17.23 -10.83
N LYS A 542 23.21 17.28 -11.38
CA LYS A 542 22.72 18.39 -12.19
C LYS A 542 22.35 19.62 -11.36
N GLU A 543 21.72 19.42 -10.20
CA GLU A 543 21.33 20.52 -9.31
C GLU A 543 22.52 21.17 -8.57
N LEU A 544 23.54 20.38 -8.24
CA LEU A 544 24.68 20.77 -7.41
C LEU A 544 26.02 20.34 -8.06
N PRO A 545 26.33 20.82 -9.30
CA PRO A 545 27.50 20.35 -10.06
C PRO A 545 28.82 20.66 -9.37
N ASN A 546 28.90 21.78 -8.66
CA ASN A 546 30.13 22.28 -8.02
C ASN A 546 30.30 21.81 -6.58
N LEU A 547 29.37 20.97 -6.06
CA LEU A 547 29.41 20.52 -4.67
C LEU A 547 29.87 19.06 -4.58
N ASP A 548 30.77 18.80 -3.64
CA ASP A 548 31.20 17.42 -3.33
C ASP A 548 30.01 16.52 -2.99
N VAL A 549 30.03 15.29 -3.49
CA VAL A 549 28.97 14.31 -3.29
C VAL A 549 28.63 14.14 -1.81
N SER A 550 29.64 14.15 -0.94
CA SER A 550 29.45 13.96 0.50
C SER A 550 28.65 15.09 1.17
N LEU A 551 28.65 16.30 0.63
CA LEU A 551 27.97 17.47 1.20
C LEU A 551 26.53 17.65 0.67
N ARG A 552 26.20 17.04 -0.48
CA ARG A 552 24.86 17.14 -1.09
C ARG A 552 23.75 16.58 -0.20
N GLY A 553 24.07 15.59 0.65
CA GLY A 553 23.14 15.03 1.63
C GLY A 553 22.64 16.07 2.64
N ALA A 554 23.55 16.91 3.16
CA ALA A 554 23.19 18.00 4.07
C ALA A 554 22.28 19.06 3.41
N VAL A 555 22.51 19.37 2.13
CA VAL A 555 21.64 20.27 1.36
C VAL A 555 20.23 19.70 1.25
N SER A 556 20.10 18.38 0.95
CA SER A 556 18.80 17.71 0.88
C SER A 556 18.08 17.76 2.23
N ILE A 557 18.78 17.53 3.35
CA ILE A 557 18.22 17.64 4.70
C ILE A 557 17.65 19.05 4.96
N ALA A 558 18.36 20.12 4.56
CA ALA A 558 17.85 21.48 4.68
C ALA A 558 16.58 21.71 3.87
N ARG A 559 16.59 21.31 2.59
CA ARG A 559 15.46 21.49 1.68
C ARG A 559 14.22 20.69 2.10
N ARG A 560 14.40 19.52 2.76
CA ARG A 560 13.28 18.74 3.35
C ARG A 560 12.55 19.50 4.45
N VAL A 561 13.24 20.31 5.20
CA VAL A 561 12.62 21.18 6.22
C VAL A 561 11.88 22.35 5.57
N GLN A 562 12.40 22.87 4.47
CA GLN A 562 11.77 23.96 3.73
C GLN A 562 10.50 23.51 3.01
N ASP A 563 10.57 22.43 2.22
CA ASP A 563 9.42 21.77 1.59
C ASP A 563 9.69 20.28 1.43
N PRO A 564 9.11 19.45 2.32
CA PRO A 564 9.28 17.99 2.31
C PRO A 564 8.86 17.36 0.97
N LEU A 565 7.71 17.78 0.41
CA LEU A 565 7.17 17.19 -0.82
C LEU A 565 8.12 17.47 -2.01
N ALA A 566 8.51 18.74 -2.20
CA ALA A 566 9.36 19.15 -3.33
C ALA A 566 10.71 18.43 -3.35
N GLU A 567 11.26 18.11 -2.18
CA GLU A 567 12.56 17.42 -2.08
C GLU A 567 12.41 15.89 -2.14
N LEU A 568 11.44 15.30 -1.41
CA LEU A 568 11.31 13.85 -1.30
C LEU A 568 10.84 13.19 -2.60
N VAL A 569 10.09 13.89 -3.47
CA VAL A 569 9.68 13.35 -4.79
C VAL A 569 10.86 13.11 -5.75
N LYS A 570 12.04 13.66 -5.47
CA LYS A 570 13.27 13.41 -6.23
C LYS A 570 13.83 12.01 -6.01
N LEU A 571 13.39 11.33 -4.93
CA LEU A 571 13.80 10.00 -4.54
C LEU A 571 12.78 8.94 -5.02
N ASP A 572 13.27 7.72 -5.20
CA ASP A 572 12.37 6.57 -5.26
C ASP A 572 11.62 6.46 -3.91
N PRO A 573 10.28 6.39 -3.91
CA PRO A 573 9.49 6.35 -2.69
C PRO A 573 9.89 5.24 -1.71
N LYS A 574 10.49 4.15 -2.20
CA LYS A 574 11.06 3.07 -1.37
C LYS A 574 12.16 3.54 -0.43
N HIS A 575 12.83 4.64 -0.76
CA HIS A 575 13.94 5.19 0.02
C HIS A 575 13.54 6.36 0.93
N VAL A 576 12.29 6.82 0.84
CA VAL A 576 11.77 7.96 1.63
C VAL A 576 11.46 7.58 3.07
N GLY A 577 11.09 6.33 3.31
CA GLY A 577 10.77 5.82 4.63
C GLY A 577 11.27 4.40 4.84
N VAL A 578 11.14 3.87 6.06
CA VAL A 578 11.48 2.50 6.40
C VAL A 578 10.23 1.72 6.77
N GLY A 579 9.77 0.87 5.88
CA GLY A 579 8.74 -0.11 6.16
C GLY A 579 9.32 -1.32 6.90
N MET A 580 8.61 -1.83 7.91
CA MET A 580 9.09 -2.94 8.74
C MET A 580 9.39 -4.21 7.92
N TYR A 581 8.64 -4.45 6.85
CA TYR A 581 8.74 -5.63 5.98
C TYR A 581 8.95 -5.28 4.51
N GLN A 582 9.47 -4.10 4.24
CA GLN A 582 9.67 -3.54 2.90
C GLN A 582 10.49 -4.48 1.98
N HIS A 583 11.55 -5.10 2.52
CA HIS A 583 12.42 -6.00 1.76
C HIS A 583 11.81 -7.39 1.51
N ASP A 584 10.72 -7.74 2.19
CA ASP A 584 10.03 -9.01 2.01
C ASP A 584 8.94 -8.90 0.92
N ALA A 585 8.54 -7.68 0.53
CA ALA A 585 7.54 -7.43 -0.50
C ALA A 585 8.12 -7.63 -1.91
N LYS A 586 7.29 -8.15 -2.82
CA LYS A 586 7.63 -8.20 -4.25
C LYS A 586 7.64 -6.77 -4.80
N SER A 587 8.70 -6.40 -5.51
CA SER A 587 8.95 -5.06 -6.04
C SER A 587 7.72 -4.46 -6.77
N GLY A 588 7.15 -5.16 -7.75
CA GLY A 588 6.13 -4.56 -8.63
C GLY A 588 4.79 -4.17 -7.99
N ALA A 589 4.33 -4.90 -6.94
CA ALA A 589 3.08 -4.54 -6.26
C ALA A 589 3.28 -3.34 -5.31
N LEU A 590 4.40 -3.34 -4.58
CA LEU A 590 4.77 -2.23 -3.72
C LEU A 590 5.00 -0.95 -4.53
N ASP A 591 5.65 -1.04 -5.70
CA ASP A 591 5.93 0.10 -6.56
C ASP A 591 4.65 0.81 -7.01
N LYS A 592 3.65 0.05 -7.46
CA LYS A 592 2.35 0.60 -7.86
C LYS A 592 1.65 1.36 -6.72
N GLU A 593 1.68 0.78 -5.49
CA GLU A 593 1.09 1.44 -4.31
C GLU A 593 1.81 2.75 -3.97
N LEU A 594 3.13 2.75 -4.04
CA LEU A 594 3.94 3.91 -3.72
C LEU A 594 3.83 5.01 -4.78
N ASP A 595 3.82 4.66 -6.07
CA ASP A 595 3.62 5.61 -7.16
C ASP A 595 2.26 6.30 -7.04
N TYR A 596 1.20 5.54 -6.77
CA TYR A 596 -0.14 6.09 -6.53
C TYR A 596 -0.15 7.06 -5.34
N VAL A 597 0.51 6.70 -4.24
CA VAL A 597 0.56 7.56 -3.04
C VAL A 597 1.30 8.86 -3.29
N VAL A 598 2.39 8.83 -4.05
CA VAL A 598 3.12 10.06 -4.45
C VAL A 598 2.24 10.93 -5.34
N GLU A 599 1.58 10.36 -6.34
CA GLU A 599 0.67 11.06 -7.23
C GLU A 599 -0.49 11.70 -6.46
N SER A 600 -1.12 10.95 -5.55
CA SER A 600 -2.19 11.44 -4.67
C SER A 600 -1.72 12.59 -3.75
N ALA A 601 -0.49 12.49 -3.19
CA ALA A 601 0.07 13.54 -2.34
C ALA A 601 0.33 14.83 -3.15
N VAL A 602 0.92 14.71 -4.35
CA VAL A 602 1.15 15.86 -5.23
C VAL A 602 -0.16 16.50 -5.68
N ALA A 603 -1.17 15.68 -6.00
CA ALA A 603 -2.50 16.15 -6.36
C ALA A 603 -3.18 16.94 -5.22
N SER A 604 -2.93 16.56 -3.95
CA SER A 604 -3.56 17.22 -2.81
C SER A 604 -2.93 18.58 -2.46
N VAL A 605 -1.69 18.79 -2.87
CA VAL A 605 -0.95 20.04 -2.63
C VAL A 605 -1.09 20.99 -3.83
N GLY A 606 -1.02 20.45 -5.03
CA GLY A 606 -0.87 21.25 -6.26
C GLY A 606 0.58 21.64 -6.52
N VAL A 607 0.86 22.09 -7.74
CA VAL A 607 2.23 22.33 -8.21
C VAL A 607 2.29 23.67 -8.94
N ASP A 608 3.18 24.54 -8.50
CA ASP A 608 3.43 25.83 -9.17
C ASP A 608 4.31 25.66 -10.42
N LEU A 609 3.82 26.18 -11.57
CA LEU A 609 4.49 26.07 -12.87
C LEU A 609 5.85 26.79 -12.90
N ASN A 610 5.99 27.86 -12.12
CA ASN A 610 7.16 28.72 -12.16
C ASN A 610 8.30 28.24 -11.28
N THR A 611 8.01 27.51 -10.19
CA THR A 611 9.02 27.11 -9.20
C THR A 611 9.30 25.61 -9.20
N ALA A 612 8.37 24.78 -9.71
CA ALA A 612 8.49 23.34 -9.62
C ALA A 612 9.64 22.75 -10.44
N SER A 613 10.27 21.71 -9.88
CA SER A 613 11.27 20.89 -10.56
C SER A 613 10.63 19.90 -11.55
N ILE A 614 11.44 19.38 -12.51
CA ILE A 614 11.00 18.31 -13.42
C ILE A 614 10.50 17.10 -12.65
N SER A 615 11.15 16.75 -11.54
CA SER A 615 10.76 15.61 -10.68
C SER A 615 9.38 15.81 -10.08
N LEU A 616 9.07 17.01 -9.60
CA LEU A 616 7.76 17.31 -9.01
C LEU A 616 6.67 17.38 -10.08
N LEU A 617 6.91 18.08 -11.19
CA LEU A 617 5.98 18.16 -12.32
C LEU A 617 5.63 16.78 -12.88
N SER A 618 6.61 15.88 -13.00
CA SER A 618 6.39 14.53 -13.52
C SER A 618 5.50 13.64 -12.63
N ARG A 619 5.18 14.07 -11.42
CA ARG A 619 4.26 13.41 -10.48
C ARG A 619 2.87 14.03 -10.46
N VAL A 620 2.62 15.06 -11.25
CA VAL A 620 1.28 15.62 -11.43
C VAL A 620 0.43 14.59 -12.18
N PRO A 621 -0.79 14.26 -11.68
CA PRO A 621 -1.68 13.30 -12.35
C PRO A 621 -1.94 13.69 -13.82
N GLY A 622 -1.72 12.76 -14.73
CA GLY A 622 -1.89 12.99 -16.18
C GLY A 622 -0.70 13.67 -16.88
N MET A 623 0.35 14.08 -16.17
CA MET A 623 1.54 14.69 -16.76
C MET A 623 2.61 13.67 -17.12
N THR A 624 3.08 13.68 -18.36
CA THR A 624 4.20 12.82 -18.78
C THR A 624 5.55 13.49 -18.46
N LYS A 625 6.60 12.66 -18.28
CA LYS A 625 7.97 13.16 -18.04
C LYS A 625 8.47 14.11 -19.13
N ASN A 626 8.06 13.88 -20.39
CA ASN A 626 8.43 14.75 -21.50
C ASN A 626 7.77 16.12 -21.43
N VAL A 627 6.48 16.17 -21.05
CA VAL A 627 5.76 17.44 -20.84
C VAL A 627 6.38 18.20 -19.68
N ALA A 628 6.66 17.54 -18.55
CA ALA A 628 7.33 18.16 -17.39
C ALA A 628 8.70 18.77 -17.77
N LYS A 629 9.50 18.05 -18.56
CA LYS A 629 10.78 18.54 -19.06
C LYS A 629 10.60 19.75 -19.97
N ASN A 630 9.65 19.67 -20.93
CA ASN A 630 9.39 20.77 -21.88
C ASN A 630 8.90 22.04 -21.15
N ILE A 631 8.09 21.91 -20.08
CA ILE A 631 7.67 23.05 -19.25
C ILE A 631 8.88 23.77 -18.67
N VAL A 632 9.83 23.04 -18.08
CA VAL A 632 11.00 23.65 -17.45
C VAL A 632 11.93 24.25 -18.50
N GLU A 633 12.22 23.54 -19.59
CA GLU A 633 13.06 24.07 -20.68
C GLU A 633 12.46 25.32 -21.32
N GLU A 634 11.14 25.36 -21.52
CA GLU A 634 10.47 26.52 -22.08
C GLU A 634 10.48 27.70 -21.11
N ARG A 635 10.31 27.46 -19.80
CA ARG A 635 10.45 28.48 -18.75
C ARG A 635 11.83 29.13 -18.79
N GLU A 636 12.88 28.30 -18.90
CA GLU A 636 14.28 28.81 -18.99
C GLU A 636 14.52 29.61 -20.28
N LYS A 637 14.00 29.15 -21.43
CA LYS A 637 14.13 29.83 -22.73
C LYS A 637 13.38 31.17 -22.79
N ARG A 638 12.16 31.21 -22.23
CA ARG A 638 11.35 32.45 -22.23
C ARG A 638 11.95 33.57 -21.39
N GLY A 639 12.76 33.23 -20.38
CA GLY A 639 13.30 34.19 -19.43
C GLY A 639 12.25 34.97 -18.64
N ARG A 640 10.98 34.54 -18.70
CA ARG A 640 9.83 35.07 -17.94
C ARG A 640 8.96 33.95 -17.38
N ALA A 641 8.33 34.25 -16.27
CA ALA A 641 7.37 33.35 -15.63
C ALA A 641 6.14 33.10 -16.53
N TYR A 642 5.50 31.94 -16.34
CA TYR A 642 4.14 31.68 -16.86
C TYR A 642 3.17 32.62 -16.17
N SER A 643 2.26 33.23 -16.91
CA SER A 643 1.26 34.17 -16.39
C SER A 643 -0.07 33.51 -16.05
N SER A 644 -0.36 32.39 -16.69
CA SER A 644 -1.61 31.63 -16.50
C SER A 644 -1.39 30.12 -16.60
N LYS A 645 -2.29 29.33 -15.99
CA LYS A 645 -2.34 27.86 -16.19
C LYS A 645 -2.52 27.51 -17.66
N THR A 646 -3.27 28.33 -18.40
CA THR A 646 -3.54 28.10 -19.83
C THR A 646 -2.29 28.16 -20.70
N ASP A 647 -1.22 28.80 -20.25
CA ASP A 647 0.07 28.81 -20.93
C ASP A 647 0.64 27.40 -21.14
N ALA A 648 0.28 26.45 -20.25
CA ALA A 648 0.68 25.05 -20.39
C ALA A 648 0.15 24.39 -21.68
N LYS A 649 -0.93 24.89 -22.29
CA LYS A 649 -1.46 24.40 -23.59
C LYS A 649 -0.47 24.62 -24.74
N THR A 650 0.39 25.61 -24.65
CA THR A 650 1.36 25.95 -25.70
C THR A 650 2.57 25.02 -25.68
N ILE A 651 2.73 24.21 -24.64
CA ILE A 651 3.88 23.33 -24.42
C ILE A 651 3.82 22.12 -25.36
N LYS A 652 4.94 21.83 -26.00
CA LYS A 652 5.06 20.66 -26.88
C LYS A 652 4.73 19.37 -26.13
N GLY A 653 3.74 18.61 -26.64
CA GLY A 653 3.28 17.35 -26.05
C GLY A 653 2.14 17.48 -25.02
N CYS A 654 1.76 18.72 -24.66
CA CYS A 654 0.58 18.98 -23.83
C CYS A 654 -0.66 19.18 -24.74
N GLY A 655 -1.29 18.07 -25.17
CA GLY A 655 -2.53 18.11 -25.93
C GLY A 655 -3.75 18.48 -25.06
N ALA A 656 -4.91 18.66 -25.68
CA ALA A 656 -6.15 19.04 -25.01
C ALA A 656 -6.50 18.10 -23.85
N LYS A 657 -6.45 16.78 -24.08
CA LYS A 657 -6.73 15.75 -23.05
C LYS A 657 -5.72 15.79 -21.89
N THR A 658 -4.44 15.98 -22.20
CA THR A 658 -3.40 16.11 -21.16
C THR A 658 -3.63 17.36 -20.33
N PHE A 659 -3.89 18.51 -20.98
CA PHE A 659 -4.15 19.76 -20.28
C PHE A 659 -5.38 19.68 -19.39
N GLU A 660 -6.47 19.09 -19.87
CA GLU A 660 -7.69 18.86 -19.10
C GLU A 660 -7.38 18.12 -17.79
N GLN A 661 -6.58 17.05 -17.83
CA GLN A 661 -6.25 16.29 -16.63
C GLN A 661 -5.33 17.04 -15.64
N ILE A 662 -4.38 17.84 -16.13
CA ILE A 662 -3.39 18.50 -15.28
C ILE A 662 -3.84 19.88 -14.76
N ALA A 663 -4.73 20.58 -15.45
CA ALA A 663 -5.06 21.98 -15.19
C ALA A 663 -5.49 22.27 -13.74
N GLY A 664 -6.25 21.37 -13.14
CA GLY A 664 -6.70 21.54 -11.76
C GLY A 664 -5.60 21.39 -10.71
N PHE A 665 -4.51 20.70 -11.05
CA PHE A 665 -3.38 20.47 -10.15
C PHE A 665 -2.26 21.50 -10.30
N LEU A 666 -2.31 22.31 -11.36
CA LEU A 666 -1.34 23.38 -11.58
C LEU A 666 -1.72 24.65 -10.80
N ARG A 667 -0.72 25.42 -10.46
CA ARG A 667 -0.82 26.74 -9.82
C ARG A 667 0.11 27.71 -10.55
N VAL A 668 -0.26 28.99 -10.55
CA VAL A 668 0.60 30.10 -10.94
C VAL A 668 0.48 31.16 -9.84
N ALA A 669 1.37 31.11 -8.86
CA ALA A 669 1.28 31.93 -7.64
C ALA A 669 1.31 33.42 -7.91
N GLU A 670 2.03 33.87 -8.96
CA GLU A 670 2.19 35.26 -9.36
C GLU A 670 1.21 35.71 -10.46
N SER A 671 0.15 34.90 -10.75
CA SER A 671 -0.85 35.26 -11.76
C SER A 671 -1.70 36.44 -11.31
N ASP A 672 -2.08 37.33 -12.25
CA ASP A 672 -3.05 38.39 -12.04
C ASP A 672 -4.47 37.85 -11.82
N ASP A 673 -4.80 36.69 -12.43
CA ASP A 673 -6.07 36.00 -12.18
C ASP A 673 -5.98 35.14 -10.90
N ILE A 674 -6.76 35.52 -9.89
CA ILE A 674 -6.85 34.81 -8.62
C ILE A 674 -7.18 33.32 -8.81
N LEU A 675 -7.92 32.94 -9.84
CA LEU A 675 -8.30 31.56 -10.12
C LEU A 675 -7.11 30.69 -10.50
N ASP A 676 -6.09 31.26 -11.14
CA ASP A 676 -4.86 30.55 -11.49
C ASP A 676 -3.99 30.19 -10.26
N ARG A 677 -4.19 30.88 -9.13
CA ARG A 677 -3.53 30.59 -7.85
C ARG A 677 -4.21 29.42 -7.10
N THR A 678 -5.47 29.12 -7.42
CA THR A 678 -6.30 28.16 -6.69
C THR A 678 -6.33 26.75 -7.32
N ALA A 679 -6.99 25.78 -6.65
CA ALA A 679 -7.28 24.44 -7.17
C ALA A 679 -8.49 24.41 -8.14
N VAL A 680 -9.14 25.52 -8.42
CA VAL A 680 -10.27 25.56 -9.34
C VAL A 680 -9.82 25.10 -10.74
N HIS A 681 -10.58 24.19 -11.34
CA HIS A 681 -10.30 23.71 -12.68
C HIS A 681 -10.67 24.77 -13.72
N THR A 682 -9.90 24.88 -14.80
CA THR A 682 -10.12 25.91 -15.85
C THR A 682 -11.52 25.85 -16.48
N GLU A 683 -12.14 24.69 -16.58
CA GLU A 683 -13.51 24.51 -17.05
C GLU A 683 -14.56 25.18 -16.13
N SER A 684 -14.24 25.35 -14.86
CA SER A 684 -15.14 25.92 -13.85
C SER A 684 -14.92 27.41 -13.60
N TYR A 685 -14.04 28.08 -14.36
CA TYR A 685 -13.70 29.48 -14.16
C TYR A 685 -14.91 30.42 -14.29
N ASP A 686 -15.80 30.16 -15.26
CA ASP A 686 -16.99 31.02 -15.46
C ASP A 686 -17.93 30.95 -14.25
N VAL A 687 -18.07 29.76 -13.68
CA VAL A 687 -18.88 29.55 -12.45
C VAL A 687 -18.21 30.22 -11.25
N ALA A 688 -16.89 30.06 -11.12
CA ALA A 688 -16.12 30.65 -10.02
C ALA A 688 -16.15 32.20 -10.08
N ARG A 689 -16.07 32.80 -11.28
CA ARG A 689 -16.20 34.25 -11.46
C ARG A 689 -17.60 34.77 -11.09
N LYS A 690 -18.67 34.03 -11.42
CA LYS A 690 -20.02 34.37 -10.97
C LYS A 690 -20.13 34.33 -9.45
N LEU A 691 -19.54 33.31 -8.81
CA LEU A 691 -19.51 33.21 -7.34
C LEU A 691 -18.74 34.39 -6.71
N LEU A 692 -17.56 34.70 -7.20
CA LEU A 692 -16.75 35.81 -6.72
C LEU A 692 -17.45 37.17 -6.86
N LYS A 693 -18.15 37.42 -7.98
CA LYS A 693 -18.95 38.63 -8.17
C LYS A 693 -20.05 38.73 -7.12
N LYS A 694 -20.73 37.62 -6.81
CA LYS A 694 -21.80 37.60 -5.80
C LYS A 694 -21.27 37.76 -4.38
N CYS A 695 -20.05 37.31 -4.10
CA CYS A 695 -19.40 37.48 -2.81
C CYS A 695 -18.61 38.80 -2.69
N ALA A 696 -18.55 39.63 -3.74
CA ALA A 696 -17.78 40.87 -3.73
C ALA A 696 -18.32 41.88 -2.67
N ASP A 697 -19.63 41.87 -2.44
CA ASP A 697 -20.28 42.77 -1.48
C ASP A 697 -20.31 42.22 -0.05
N ASP A 698 -20.10 40.88 0.12
CA ASP A 698 -20.12 40.22 1.42
C ASP A 698 -19.06 39.11 1.48
N ALA A 699 -17.90 39.44 2.02
CA ALA A 699 -16.80 38.49 2.19
C ALA A 699 -17.15 37.31 3.15
N SER A 700 -18.13 37.51 4.09
CA SER A 700 -18.56 36.46 5.02
C SER A 700 -19.41 35.39 4.34
N LEU A 701 -20.00 35.71 3.20
CA LEU A 701 -20.78 34.77 2.40
C LEU A 701 -19.92 33.61 1.89
N LEU A 702 -18.69 33.91 1.47
CA LEU A 702 -17.77 32.88 0.97
C LEU A 702 -17.38 31.87 2.07
N GLU A 703 -17.08 32.35 3.28
CA GLU A 703 -16.80 31.49 4.44
C GLU A 703 -18.03 30.66 4.85
N THR A 704 -19.21 31.28 4.82
CA THR A 704 -20.48 30.59 5.13
C THR A 704 -20.75 29.47 4.13
N LEU A 705 -20.56 29.71 2.83
CA LEU A 705 -20.69 28.70 1.77
C LEU A 705 -19.65 27.58 1.90
N ALA A 706 -18.43 27.90 2.28
CA ALA A 706 -17.35 26.92 2.48
C ALA A 706 -17.63 25.96 3.66
N THR A 707 -18.31 26.44 4.71
CA THR A 707 -18.72 25.62 5.86
C THR A 707 -20.02 24.83 5.64
N GLY A 708 -20.78 25.15 4.59
CA GLY A 708 -22.02 24.48 4.23
C GLY A 708 -23.25 25.21 4.77
N GLY A 709 -23.45 26.44 4.35
CA GLY A 709 -24.46 27.38 4.85
C GLY A 709 -25.95 27.03 4.61
N GLY A 710 -26.33 25.75 4.58
CA GLY A 710 -27.72 25.31 4.55
C GLY A 710 -28.56 25.95 3.42
N ASN A 711 -29.68 26.63 3.76
CA ASN A 711 -30.59 27.22 2.78
C ASN A 711 -29.89 28.23 1.84
N ILE A 712 -28.91 28.99 2.37
CA ILE A 712 -28.17 30.00 1.59
C ILE A 712 -27.37 29.31 0.47
N SER A 713 -26.73 28.15 0.75
CA SER A 713 -26.01 27.38 -0.25
C SER A 713 -26.92 26.86 -1.36
N ALA A 714 -28.14 26.44 -1.04
CA ALA A 714 -29.11 25.96 -1.99
C ALA A 714 -29.64 27.09 -2.91
N GLU A 715 -29.88 28.30 -2.38
CA GLU A 715 -30.35 29.47 -3.14
C GLU A 715 -29.24 29.97 -4.09
N VAL A 716 -28.05 30.19 -3.58
CA VAL A 716 -26.90 30.63 -4.38
C VAL A 716 -26.53 29.59 -5.45
N GLY A 717 -26.62 28.29 -5.12
CA GLY A 717 -26.38 27.20 -6.08
C GLY A 717 -27.38 27.21 -7.23
N LYS A 718 -28.66 27.41 -6.97
CA LYS A 718 -29.72 27.54 -8.00
C LYS A 718 -29.50 28.73 -8.91
N GLU A 719 -29.11 29.87 -8.36
CA GLU A 719 -28.88 31.10 -9.13
C GLU A 719 -27.66 30.99 -10.05
N ILE A 720 -26.58 30.39 -9.57
CA ILE A 720 -25.34 30.20 -10.35
C ILE A 720 -25.44 28.97 -11.30
N GLY A 721 -26.41 28.07 -11.06
CA GLY A 721 -26.62 26.85 -11.86
C GLY A 721 -25.73 25.67 -11.48
N VAL A 722 -25.36 25.56 -10.18
CA VAL A 722 -24.54 24.48 -9.65
C VAL A 722 -25.18 23.84 -8.42
N ASP A 723 -24.86 22.57 -8.17
CA ASP A 723 -25.27 21.87 -6.97
C ASP A 723 -24.54 22.38 -5.72
N GLU A 724 -25.17 22.23 -4.56
CA GLU A 724 -24.67 22.70 -3.28
C GLU A 724 -23.25 22.18 -2.93
N ASN A 725 -22.96 20.93 -3.22
CA ASN A 725 -21.67 20.34 -2.93
C ASN A 725 -20.55 20.92 -3.82
N THR A 726 -20.84 21.15 -5.09
CA THR A 726 -19.89 21.81 -6.00
C THR A 726 -19.65 23.24 -5.57
N LEU A 727 -20.70 23.95 -5.15
CA LEU A 727 -20.60 25.30 -4.63
C LEU A 727 -19.73 25.36 -3.37
N LYS A 728 -19.97 24.45 -2.43
CA LYS A 728 -19.19 24.31 -1.19
C LYS A 728 -17.72 24.02 -1.46
N ASP A 729 -17.43 23.09 -2.35
CA ASP A 729 -16.04 22.77 -2.73
C ASP A 729 -15.37 23.97 -3.41
N MET A 730 -16.08 24.67 -4.28
CA MET A 730 -15.56 25.86 -4.96
C MET A 730 -15.32 27.00 -3.95
N ALA A 731 -16.26 27.24 -3.02
CA ALA A 731 -16.09 28.24 -1.97
C ALA A 731 -14.86 27.94 -1.11
N LYS A 732 -14.65 26.66 -0.71
CA LYS A 732 -13.45 26.26 0.02
C LYS A 732 -12.16 26.56 -0.74
N MET A 733 -12.17 26.39 -2.06
CA MET A 733 -11.01 26.68 -2.91
C MET A 733 -10.75 28.18 -3.04
N LEU A 734 -11.74 29.02 -2.80
CA LEU A 734 -11.66 30.47 -2.96
C LEU A 734 -11.45 31.25 -1.65
N VAL A 735 -11.66 30.64 -0.49
CA VAL A 735 -11.48 31.29 0.82
C VAL A 735 -10.03 31.71 1.05
N ASN A 736 -9.06 30.83 0.72
CA ASN A 736 -7.63 31.10 0.89
C ASN A 736 -6.84 30.88 -0.40
N PRO A 737 -6.98 31.74 -1.40
CA PRO A 737 -6.34 31.55 -2.69
C PRO A 737 -4.79 31.64 -2.63
N GLU A 738 -4.24 32.39 -1.67
CA GLU A 738 -2.80 32.54 -1.49
C GLU A 738 -2.12 31.26 -0.98
N GLU A 739 -2.85 30.43 -0.25
CA GLU A 739 -2.37 29.13 0.22
C GLU A 739 -2.57 28.04 -0.83
N GLY A 740 -3.18 28.36 -1.97
CA GLY A 740 -3.36 27.49 -3.13
C GLY A 740 -4.12 26.19 -2.85
N ASN A 741 -4.86 26.10 -1.72
CA ASN A 741 -5.51 24.91 -1.19
C ASN A 741 -4.54 23.75 -0.86
N ASP A 742 -3.35 24.07 -0.43
CA ASP A 742 -2.41 23.09 0.08
C ASP A 742 -3.01 22.38 1.31
N GLU A 743 -3.30 21.10 1.16
CA GLU A 743 -3.90 20.27 2.24
C GLU A 743 -3.02 20.27 3.51
N ARG A 744 -1.73 20.51 3.38
CA ARG A 744 -0.78 20.58 4.49
C ARG A 744 -1.03 21.79 5.39
N LEU A 745 -1.60 22.86 4.84
CA LEU A 745 -1.88 24.13 5.53
C LEU A 745 -3.32 24.16 6.08
N LEU A 746 -4.27 23.46 5.46
CA LEU A 746 -5.68 23.45 5.84
C LEU A 746 -5.97 22.69 7.15
N LYS A 747 -5.09 21.84 7.64
CA LYS A 747 -5.29 21.00 8.84
C LYS A 747 -5.17 21.72 10.17
N VAL A 748 -4.99 23.02 10.17
CA VAL A 748 -4.74 23.81 11.38
C VAL A 748 -5.96 24.54 11.93
N VAL A 749 -7.10 24.48 11.27
CA VAL A 749 -8.35 24.99 11.83
C VAL A 749 -8.87 23.95 12.83
N PRO A 750 -8.90 24.22 14.16
CA PRO A 750 -9.59 23.36 15.09
C PRO A 750 -11.04 23.27 14.63
N ALA A 751 -11.62 22.07 14.62
CA ALA A 751 -13.03 21.89 14.40
C ALA A 751 -13.77 22.75 15.45
N LEU A 752 -14.32 23.88 15.04
CA LEU A 752 -15.20 24.69 15.87
C LEU A 752 -16.40 23.81 16.18
N ASN A 753 -16.49 23.38 17.44
CA ASN A 753 -17.61 22.64 17.99
C ASN A 753 -18.89 23.40 17.71
N ASN A 754 -19.80 22.80 16.95
CA ASN A 754 -21.20 23.12 16.93
C ASN A 754 -21.79 22.81 18.30
N ASN A 755 -21.83 23.77 19.20
CA ASN A 755 -22.88 23.83 20.24
C ASN A 755 -22.99 25.26 20.76
N ASN A 756 -24.11 25.90 20.33
CA ASN A 756 -24.94 26.90 20.98
C ASN A 756 -24.26 27.95 21.87
N THR A 757 -24.31 29.22 21.47
CA THR A 757 -25.26 30.19 22.02
C THR A 757 -24.95 31.59 21.47
N ALA A 758 -26.02 32.29 21.15
CA ALA A 758 -25.99 33.67 20.70
C ALA A 758 -25.31 34.59 21.74
N ALA A 759 -24.32 35.34 21.32
CA ALA A 759 -23.95 36.61 21.92
C ALA A 759 -23.33 37.48 20.84
N THR A 760 -24.12 38.41 20.40
CA THR A 760 -23.76 39.65 19.71
C THR A 760 -22.59 40.33 20.40
N THR A 761 -21.43 40.41 19.75
CA THR A 761 -20.51 41.52 19.95
C THR A 761 -19.62 41.67 18.75
N THR A 762 -19.83 42.72 18.02
CA THR A 762 -18.97 43.29 16.98
C THR A 762 -17.54 43.48 17.52
N THR A 763 -16.66 42.61 17.17
CA THR A 763 -15.24 42.89 17.26
C THR A 763 -14.64 42.42 15.93
N LYS A 764 -14.14 43.36 15.15
CA LYS A 764 -13.20 43.14 14.06
C LYS A 764 -11.97 42.39 14.64
N THR A 765 -12.10 41.11 14.82
CA THR A 765 -10.96 40.27 15.01
C THR A 765 -10.40 40.06 13.62
N LYS A 766 -9.45 40.96 13.24
CA LYS A 766 -8.33 40.48 12.43
C LYS A 766 -8.02 39.08 12.99
N ILE A 767 -8.22 38.07 12.18
CA ILE A 767 -7.58 36.78 12.42
C ILE A 767 -6.11 37.12 12.29
N GLN A 768 -5.55 37.57 13.40
CA GLN A 768 -4.12 37.55 13.58
C GLN A 768 -3.76 36.10 13.35
N HIS A 769 -2.94 35.87 12.34
CA HIS A 769 -2.16 34.64 12.23
C HIS A 769 -1.43 34.49 13.57
N GLN A 770 -2.16 33.96 14.56
CA GLN A 770 -1.54 33.41 15.75
C GLN A 770 -0.59 32.37 15.20
N ASN A 771 0.68 32.60 15.43
CA ASN A 771 1.81 31.74 15.14
C ASN A 771 1.68 30.40 15.88
N ALA A 772 0.58 29.69 15.70
CA ALA A 772 0.52 28.28 15.92
C ALA A 772 1.60 27.70 15.02
N GLN A 773 2.70 27.28 15.62
CA GLN A 773 3.85 26.66 14.97
C GLN A 773 3.35 25.42 14.23
N ILE A 774 2.84 25.67 13.03
CA ILE A 774 2.24 24.63 12.20
C ILE A 774 3.35 23.68 11.81
N GLY A 775 3.33 22.49 12.40
CA GLY A 775 3.85 21.30 11.85
C GLY A 775 5.29 20.92 12.13
N LEU A 776 6.22 21.82 12.31
CA LEU A 776 7.59 21.42 12.65
C LEU A 776 7.76 21.31 14.17
N ASN A 777 8.25 20.14 14.63
CA ASN A 777 8.56 19.95 16.06
C ASN A 777 9.87 20.62 16.42
N ILE A 778 9.84 21.96 16.53
CA ILE A 778 10.99 22.76 16.90
C ILE A 778 11.28 22.53 18.39
N ARG A 779 12.50 22.08 18.69
CA ARG A 779 12.95 21.74 20.04
C ARG A 779 13.83 22.86 20.59
N SER A 780 13.77 23.06 21.89
CA SER A 780 14.61 23.98 22.66
C SER A 780 15.41 23.30 23.77
N GLY A 781 15.21 21.97 24.00
CA GLY A 781 15.91 21.19 25.03
C GLY A 781 16.08 19.73 24.66
N ALA A 782 17.10 19.06 25.22
CA ALA A 782 17.37 17.64 25.02
C ALA A 782 16.95 16.84 26.27
N LEU A 783 16.25 15.70 26.06
CA LEU A 783 15.82 14.77 27.10
C LEU A 783 16.62 13.47 27.01
N THR A 784 16.82 12.78 28.15
CA THR A 784 17.44 11.46 28.20
C THR A 784 16.46 10.42 28.76
N LEU A 785 16.61 9.16 28.38
CA LEU A 785 15.72 8.08 28.82
C LEU A 785 15.72 7.92 30.35
N SER A 786 16.86 8.17 30.98
CA SER A 786 17.03 8.09 32.44
C SER A 786 16.32 9.21 33.21
N THR A 787 16.00 10.34 32.59
CA THR A 787 15.31 11.47 33.23
C THR A 787 13.79 11.35 33.17
N LEU A 788 13.25 10.38 32.40
CA LEU A 788 11.82 10.20 32.26
C LEU A 788 11.21 9.55 33.51
N LYS A 789 10.07 10.11 33.94
CA LYS A 789 9.29 9.58 35.08
C LYS A 789 7.99 8.97 34.57
N LYS A 790 7.59 7.83 35.13
CA LYS A 790 6.27 7.22 34.85
C LYS A 790 5.15 8.21 35.20
N GLY A 791 4.18 8.34 34.28
CA GLY A 791 3.07 9.29 34.40
C GLY A 791 3.35 10.68 33.82
N GLN A 792 4.59 11.01 33.46
CA GLN A 792 4.96 12.30 32.88
C GLN A 792 4.30 12.48 31.50
N THR A 793 3.72 13.66 31.28
CA THR A 793 3.16 14.04 29.97
C THR A 793 4.22 14.71 29.11
N LEU A 794 4.34 14.26 27.86
CA LEU A 794 5.30 14.75 26.89
C LEU A 794 4.60 14.99 25.56
N SER A 795 5.16 15.90 24.78
CA SER A 795 4.84 16.05 23.37
C SER A 795 5.85 15.26 22.54
N GLY A 796 5.38 14.51 21.57
CA GLY A 796 6.22 13.73 20.69
C GLY A 796 5.76 13.80 19.23
N VAL A 797 6.61 13.32 18.33
CA VAL A 797 6.29 13.21 16.89
C VAL A 797 6.18 11.74 16.52
N VAL A 798 5.14 11.39 15.84
CA VAL A 798 4.93 10.05 15.30
C VAL A 798 5.97 9.75 14.23
N LYS A 799 6.85 8.77 14.45
CA LYS A 799 7.84 8.33 13.46
C LYS A 799 7.28 7.33 12.46
N ASN A 800 6.47 6.39 12.95
CA ASN A 800 5.95 5.32 12.11
C ASN A 800 4.67 4.74 12.74
N VAL A 801 3.74 4.34 11.90
CA VAL A 801 2.50 3.66 12.29
C VAL A 801 2.50 2.26 11.69
N CYS A 802 2.15 1.26 12.50
CA CYS A 802 2.06 -0.13 12.08
C CYS A 802 0.86 -0.81 12.75
N GLN A 803 0.49 -2.00 12.31
CA GLN A 803 -0.70 -2.72 12.74
C GLN A 803 -0.82 -2.93 14.26
N PHE A 804 0.30 -3.04 14.96
CA PHE A 804 0.32 -3.30 16.40
C PHE A 804 0.49 -2.04 17.25
N GLY A 805 0.72 -0.86 16.66
CA GLY A 805 0.85 0.38 17.40
C GLY A 805 1.57 1.51 16.68
N ILE A 806 1.82 2.57 17.41
CA ILE A 806 2.37 3.84 16.95
C ILE A 806 3.72 4.07 17.61
N PHE A 807 4.76 4.34 16.83
CA PHE A 807 6.09 4.72 17.33
C PHE A 807 6.21 6.23 17.38
N VAL A 808 6.51 6.75 18.57
CA VAL A 808 6.60 8.19 18.84
C VAL A 808 7.99 8.57 19.32
N ASP A 809 8.57 9.59 18.72
CA ASP A 809 9.81 10.23 19.19
C ASP A 809 9.46 11.35 20.17
N VAL A 810 9.78 11.16 21.41
CA VAL A 810 9.60 12.16 22.50
C VAL A 810 10.88 12.92 22.84
N GLY A 811 11.92 12.80 22.01
CA GLY A 811 13.19 13.50 22.21
C GLY A 811 14.23 12.73 23.05
N VAL A 812 14.03 11.43 23.31
CA VAL A 812 15.00 10.56 24.00
C VAL A 812 15.70 9.59 23.01
N GLU A 813 16.67 8.79 23.48
CA GLU A 813 17.52 7.93 22.63
C GLU A 813 16.76 6.84 21.87
N THR A 814 15.52 6.55 22.24
CA THR A 814 14.68 5.52 21.60
C THR A 814 13.27 6.03 21.37
N SER A 815 12.65 5.58 20.28
CA SER A 815 11.23 5.86 20.06
C SER A 815 10.37 5.05 21.02
N GLY A 816 9.40 5.70 21.66
CA GLY A 816 8.41 5.01 22.49
C GLY A 816 7.34 4.34 21.64
N LEU A 817 6.74 3.28 22.18
CA LEU A 817 5.67 2.53 21.54
C LEU A 817 4.35 2.76 22.27
N ILE A 818 3.33 3.24 21.55
CA ILE A 818 1.92 3.19 21.96
C ILE A 818 1.34 1.92 21.35
N HIS A 819 1.15 0.89 22.15
CA HIS A 819 0.65 -0.38 21.67
C HIS A 819 -0.86 -0.32 21.42
N ARG A 820 -1.39 -0.98 20.37
CA ARG A 820 -2.82 -0.98 20.01
C ARG A 820 -3.74 -1.35 21.19
N SER A 821 -3.31 -2.26 22.08
CA SER A 821 -4.11 -2.63 23.26
C SER A 821 -4.32 -1.50 24.28
N THR A 822 -3.61 -0.38 24.13
CA THR A 822 -3.71 0.76 25.04
C THR A 822 -4.66 1.85 24.55
N PHE A 823 -5.16 1.75 23.31
CA PHE A 823 -6.09 2.73 22.74
C PHE A 823 -7.46 2.77 23.45
N CYS A 824 -7.84 1.67 24.14
CA CYS A 824 -9.16 1.48 24.75
C CYS A 824 -9.16 1.59 26.29
N LYS A 825 -8.06 2.02 26.93
CA LYS A 825 -8.00 2.14 28.38
C LYS A 825 -8.17 3.59 28.81
N ASN A 826 -9.42 4.02 28.98
CA ASN A 826 -9.74 5.14 29.87
C ASN A 826 -9.78 4.64 31.31
N GLU A 827 -9.25 5.44 32.26
CA GLU A 827 -9.20 5.12 33.70
C GLU A 827 -10.59 4.98 34.34
N ASN A 828 -11.64 5.39 33.68
CA ASN A 828 -13.05 5.27 34.12
C ASN A 828 -13.76 4.28 33.18
N ASN A 829 -13.82 3.08 33.58
CA ASN A 829 -14.58 1.86 33.27
C ASN A 829 -15.78 1.91 32.29
N ASP A 830 -15.92 2.92 31.43
CA ASP A 830 -16.97 3.02 30.44
C ASP A 830 -16.53 2.38 29.12
N LYS A 831 -17.30 1.35 28.76
CA LYS A 831 -17.19 0.60 27.53
C LYS A 831 -17.33 1.53 26.32
N TYR A 832 -16.24 2.08 25.83
CA TYR A 832 -16.22 2.70 24.50
C TYR A 832 -15.89 1.66 23.44
N ASP A 833 -16.70 1.65 22.39
CA ASP A 833 -16.68 0.70 21.26
C ASP A 833 -15.47 0.89 20.29
N ASP A 834 -14.41 1.56 20.74
CA ASP A 834 -13.21 1.91 19.99
C ASP A 834 -12.21 0.75 19.77
N ALA A 835 -12.55 -0.46 20.16
CA ALA A 835 -11.72 -1.66 19.91
C ALA A 835 -11.50 -1.97 18.42
N LYS A 836 -12.19 -1.27 17.52
CA LYS A 836 -12.10 -1.44 16.07
C LYS A 836 -11.23 -0.41 15.36
N LYS A 837 -10.74 0.66 16.04
CA LYS A 837 -9.91 1.67 15.38
C LYS A 837 -8.55 1.10 15.00
N GLU A 838 -8.17 1.30 13.74
CA GLU A 838 -6.83 0.99 13.25
C GLU A 838 -5.84 2.09 13.73
N PRO A 839 -4.55 1.77 13.96
CA PRO A 839 -3.56 2.75 14.40
C PRO A 839 -3.45 3.99 13.47
N HIS A 840 -3.64 3.82 12.16
CA HIS A 840 -3.65 4.90 11.17
C HIS A 840 -4.84 5.85 11.27
N ASP A 841 -5.93 5.43 11.95
CA ASP A 841 -7.10 6.30 12.20
C ASP A 841 -6.86 7.22 13.40
N ILE A 842 -5.89 6.88 14.27
CA ILE A 842 -5.60 7.60 15.51
C ILE A 842 -4.51 8.66 15.29
N ALA A 843 -3.43 8.30 14.59
CA ALA A 843 -2.34 9.22 14.32
C ALA A 843 -1.58 8.85 13.04
N ARG A 844 -0.93 9.82 12.43
CA ARG A 844 -0.16 9.68 11.17
C ARG A 844 1.31 9.97 11.39
N ALA A 845 2.17 9.41 10.55
CA ALA A 845 3.60 9.70 10.61
C ALA A 845 3.87 11.21 10.43
N GLY A 846 4.74 11.76 11.26
CA GLY A 846 5.04 13.20 11.29
C GLY A 846 4.07 14.05 12.13
N GLU A 847 2.97 13.48 12.62
CA GLU A 847 2.00 14.19 13.46
C GLU A 847 2.53 14.40 14.87
N LYS A 848 2.24 15.57 15.45
CA LYS A 848 2.57 15.90 16.83
C LYS A 848 1.46 15.36 17.75
N VAL A 849 1.85 14.58 18.74
CA VAL A 849 0.92 13.93 19.67
C VAL A 849 1.32 14.17 21.12
N SER A 850 0.32 14.30 21.99
CA SER A 850 0.54 14.31 23.43
C SER A 850 0.51 12.87 23.96
N VAL A 851 1.52 12.51 24.76
CA VAL A 851 1.67 11.16 25.28
C VAL A 851 2.02 11.18 26.75
N ARG A 852 1.59 10.14 27.46
CA ARG A 852 1.97 9.89 28.86
C ARG A 852 2.97 8.75 28.91
N VAL A 853 4.05 8.93 29.67
CA VAL A 853 5.10 7.93 29.87
C VAL A 853 4.55 6.77 30.72
N GLY A 854 4.67 5.56 30.18
CA GLY A 854 4.39 4.31 30.86
C GLY A 854 5.63 3.73 31.52
N ASP A 855 5.92 2.46 31.19
CA ASP A 855 7.10 1.78 31.72
C ASP A 855 8.36 2.15 30.91
N VAL A 856 9.46 2.42 31.64
CA VAL A 856 10.76 2.79 31.06
C VAL A 856 11.77 1.71 31.39
N ASP A 857 12.27 0.99 30.39
CA ASP A 857 13.35 0.02 30.53
C ASP A 857 14.64 0.59 29.93
N VAL A 858 15.48 1.16 30.79
CA VAL A 858 16.74 1.79 30.39
C VAL A 858 17.73 0.75 29.84
N HIS A 859 17.75 -0.47 30.40
CA HIS A 859 18.70 -1.52 30.01
C HIS A 859 18.38 -2.06 28.60
N ARG A 860 17.09 -2.28 28.32
CA ARG A 860 16.63 -2.76 27.00
C ARG A 860 16.32 -1.63 26.03
N LYS A 861 16.50 -0.38 26.42
CA LYS A 861 16.14 0.83 25.66
C LYS A 861 14.70 0.77 25.14
N ARG A 862 13.75 0.44 26.02
CA ARG A 862 12.31 0.36 25.67
C ARG A 862 11.53 1.41 26.44
N LEU A 863 10.64 2.09 25.75
CA LEU A 863 9.76 3.10 26.30
C LEU A 863 8.33 2.78 25.89
N GLN A 864 7.46 2.56 26.89
CA GLN A 864 6.03 2.44 26.67
C GLN A 864 5.39 3.80 26.83
N LEU A 865 4.47 4.11 25.91
CA LEU A 865 3.71 5.36 25.90
C LEU A 865 2.21 5.07 25.84
N PHE A 866 1.43 6.01 26.37
CA PHE A 866 -0.03 6.02 26.27
C PHE A 866 -0.45 7.27 25.52
N PHE A 867 -1.42 7.13 24.62
CA PHE A 867 -1.99 8.25 23.88
C PHE A 867 -2.85 9.11 24.83
N LEU A 868 -2.65 10.41 24.79
CA LEU A 868 -3.52 11.37 25.44
C LEU A 868 -4.33 12.06 24.32
N PRO A 869 -5.67 11.92 24.30
CA PRO A 869 -6.48 12.72 23.40
C PRO A 869 -6.25 14.21 23.69
N ALA A 870 -6.33 15.04 22.65
CA ALA A 870 -6.29 16.49 22.85
C ALA A 870 -7.35 16.89 23.88
N PRO A 871 -7.09 17.82 24.79
CA PRO A 871 -8.12 18.33 25.68
C PRO A 871 -9.27 18.84 24.81
N GLN A 872 -10.48 18.35 25.08
CA GLN A 872 -11.70 18.72 24.39
C GLN A 872 -12.05 20.19 24.62
#